data_051ebec93669dffb0d07f4a880a9d2d8
#
_entry.id   051ebec93669dffb0d07f4a880a9d2d8
#
_cell.length_a   1.000
_cell.length_b   1.000
_cell.length_c   1.000
_cell.angle_alpha   90.00
_cell.angle_beta   90.00
_cell.angle_gamma   90.00
#
_symmetry.space_group_name_H-M   'P 1'
#
loop_
_entity.id
_entity.type
_entity.pdbx_description
1 polymer ?
#
loop_
_entity_poly.entity_id
_entity_poly.type
_entity_poly.pdbx_seq_one_letter_code
_entity_poly.pdbx_strand_id
1 'polypeptide(L)'
;MKIMNWNNVFACTFVAFTLPISALSGTEQLPDFNVLKEQAEQGDMESQFQLGRCYAFGTGTDKNGKQAALWFRKAAEQGHAKAQYNLGVAYATSLGVEHNDTEARKWLLKSAQQGFANAQFNMGLLEAKGTSGTRNMEQAFGWFLKAAEQGLPNAQFMTGLFYSSGEGCRKDHDEAMKWISKAAEQNDTEALLWLGDSYALYDDMKKAFSHWKKAADLNHPKALYILAQCYEQGNMVEQNEQQAFELYRKAAELGHIQAMNALALYYLNGKGGIPKNPQLAISWLTKTAEQKDAYAQNLLGMGYLYGLGNIPQDLQLGAQWTLRAARQGVPEAQSRAGSMYFTGMGVEKNMKKAVSWWEKAVAQGEKRAQFSLGLCLIDGNGIGKDPERGIKLIELSAQQGEVAAQHYMGLFCAQGTFGMKKDMEKAISWWEKAASQNNPASLCILAQIYEEGIHKPRNEEMFLQLYRKAAEGGDAIAQNALGHFYTLGLHGFPKDPKLAFQWTLKSAEQGNSSAMVNLGYFYEVGDGSTDPKRVFDRPYGIVPRDYDKAAEWYEKAAVQGHVRAHFYLATIYRLKSDDKKYMEYLARAANLGDPEAQFEIANTFQSIGDRKSAVTCLMKAAEQGFTRAQVNLGYCYEMGDGVAKNLDKAAEWYNKAANLGNGEAKYLLNKLLEKHPASKIQSVEKKCNPN
;
A
#
# COMPACT_ATOMS: atom_id res chain seq x y z
N MET A 1 1.17 8.65 -31.66
CA MET A 1 0.20 7.72 -32.29
C MET A 1 0.75 6.32 -32.16
N LYS A 2 0.27 5.50 -31.23
CA LYS A 2 0.65 4.08 -31.15
C LYS A 2 0.11 3.37 -32.37
N ILE A 3 0.95 2.58 -33.05
CA ILE A 3 0.57 1.69 -34.14
C ILE A 3 -0.68 0.92 -33.68
N MET A 4 -1.74 1.04 -34.48
CA MET A 4 -3.03 0.42 -34.21
C MET A 4 -2.85 -1.09 -34.07
N ASN A 5 -3.17 -1.64 -32.89
CA ASN A 5 -3.04 -3.08 -32.67
C ASN A 5 -4.25 -3.80 -33.28
N TRP A 6 -4.12 -4.20 -34.54
CA TRP A 6 -5.14 -4.87 -35.30
C TRP A 6 -5.68 -6.13 -34.62
N ASN A 7 -4.87 -6.79 -33.76
CA ASN A 7 -5.36 -7.94 -32.98
C ASN A 7 -6.50 -7.56 -32.03
N ASN A 8 -6.50 -6.33 -31.49
CA ASN A 8 -7.60 -5.85 -30.66
C ASN A 8 -8.81 -5.43 -31.50
N VAL A 9 -8.59 -4.83 -32.66
CA VAL A 9 -9.68 -4.47 -33.60
C VAL A 9 -10.38 -5.73 -34.10
N PHE A 10 -9.61 -6.76 -34.45
CA PHE A 10 -10.17 -8.05 -34.89
C PHE A 10 -10.82 -8.84 -33.77
N ALA A 11 -10.41 -8.71 -32.53
CA ALA A 11 -11.07 -9.35 -31.39
C ALA A 11 -12.47 -8.78 -31.13
N CYS A 12 -12.65 -7.47 -31.30
CA CYS A 12 -13.97 -6.82 -31.19
C CYS A 12 -14.88 -7.13 -32.39
N THR A 13 -14.33 -7.29 -33.62
CA THR A 13 -15.09 -7.56 -34.85
C THR A 13 -15.33 -9.05 -35.12
N PHE A 14 -14.68 -9.98 -34.39
CA PHE A 14 -14.86 -11.42 -34.54
C PHE A 14 -16.29 -11.91 -34.21
N VAL A 15 -17.08 -11.09 -33.52
CA VAL A 15 -18.53 -11.30 -33.33
C VAL A 15 -19.29 -11.20 -34.65
N ALA A 16 -18.71 -10.65 -35.74
CA ALA A 16 -19.33 -10.49 -37.03
C ALA A 16 -19.49 -11.81 -37.85
N PHE A 17 -18.83 -12.90 -37.44
CA PHE A 17 -19.11 -14.23 -37.96
C PHE A 17 -20.36 -14.88 -37.34
N THR A 18 -20.97 -14.28 -36.33
CA THR A 18 -22.29 -14.71 -35.88
C THR A 18 -23.31 -14.24 -36.88
N LEU A 19 -24.12 -15.15 -37.36
CA LEU A 19 -25.29 -14.83 -38.22
C LEU A 19 -26.06 -13.70 -37.51
N PRO A 20 -26.17 -12.49 -38.09
CA PRO A 20 -26.88 -11.42 -37.41
C PRO A 20 -28.35 -11.82 -37.25
N ILE A 21 -28.76 -12.06 -35.99
CA ILE A 21 -30.18 -12.32 -35.65
C ILE A 21 -31.06 -11.16 -36.12
N SER A 22 -30.51 -9.95 -36.26
CA SER A 22 -31.20 -8.76 -36.79
C SER A 22 -31.55 -8.77 -38.27
N ALA A 23 -30.99 -9.64 -39.10
CA ALA A 23 -31.38 -9.79 -40.49
C ALA A 23 -32.73 -10.50 -40.68
N LEU A 24 -33.39 -10.89 -39.58
CA LEU A 24 -34.71 -11.52 -39.55
C LEU A 24 -35.87 -10.57 -39.24
N SER A 25 -35.60 -9.28 -38.96
CA SER A 25 -36.67 -8.30 -38.64
C SER A 25 -37.42 -7.74 -39.84
N GLY A 26 -37.24 -8.32 -41.01
CA GLY A 26 -38.23 -8.17 -42.09
C GLY A 26 -39.48 -8.96 -41.72
N THR A 27 -40.60 -8.27 -41.61
CA THR A 27 -41.95 -8.80 -41.40
C THR A 27 -42.46 -9.63 -42.59
N GLU A 28 -41.60 -10.32 -43.30
CA GLU A 28 -42.03 -11.31 -44.30
C GLU A 28 -42.49 -12.55 -43.55
N GLN A 29 -43.79 -12.80 -43.54
CA GLN A 29 -44.37 -14.07 -43.13
C GLN A 29 -43.73 -15.16 -43.99
N LEU A 30 -42.86 -15.97 -43.37
CA LEU A 30 -42.31 -17.15 -44.04
C LEU A 30 -43.50 -18.05 -44.45
N PRO A 31 -43.50 -18.60 -45.69
CA PRO A 31 -44.48 -19.63 -46.06
C PRO A 31 -44.48 -20.77 -45.02
N ASP A 32 -45.60 -21.53 -44.97
CA ASP A 32 -45.67 -22.73 -44.18
C ASP A 32 -44.40 -23.61 -44.38
N PHE A 33 -43.80 -24.13 -43.33
CA PHE A 33 -42.55 -24.90 -43.42
C PHE A 33 -42.67 -26.07 -44.41
N ASN A 34 -43.82 -26.75 -44.49
CA ASN A 34 -44.02 -27.89 -45.38
C ASN A 34 -44.12 -27.45 -46.86
N VAL A 35 -44.78 -26.32 -47.13
CA VAL A 35 -44.86 -25.72 -48.49
C VAL A 35 -43.43 -25.28 -48.90
N LEU A 36 -42.70 -24.64 -48.03
CA LEU A 36 -41.36 -24.21 -48.30
C LEU A 36 -40.41 -25.40 -48.56
N LYS A 37 -40.56 -26.48 -47.80
CA LYS A 37 -39.81 -27.72 -48.00
C LYS A 37 -40.09 -28.37 -49.35
N GLU A 38 -41.33 -28.45 -49.70
CA GLU A 38 -41.78 -29.03 -51.04
C GLU A 38 -41.16 -28.21 -52.19
N GLN A 39 -41.28 -26.88 -52.16
CA GLN A 39 -40.73 -26.00 -53.20
C GLN A 39 -39.17 -26.10 -53.23
N ALA A 40 -38.49 -26.18 -52.08
CA ALA A 40 -37.06 -26.37 -52.03
C ALA A 40 -36.60 -27.72 -52.56
N GLU A 41 -37.36 -28.78 -52.32
CA GLU A 41 -37.15 -30.12 -52.92
C GLU A 41 -37.37 -30.15 -54.47
N GLN A 42 -38.24 -29.32 -54.95
CA GLN A 42 -38.44 -29.09 -56.40
C GLN A 42 -37.32 -28.27 -57.04
N GLY A 43 -36.41 -27.74 -56.26
CA GLY A 43 -35.23 -27.05 -56.77
C GLY A 43 -35.31 -25.53 -56.72
N ASP A 44 -36.42 -24.95 -56.21
CA ASP A 44 -36.54 -23.49 -56.13
C ASP A 44 -35.42 -22.89 -55.19
N MET A 45 -34.62 -22.04 -55.79
CA MET A 45 -33.41 -21.48 -55.19
C MET A 45 -33.71 -20.65 -53.96
N GLU A 46 -34.76 -19.81 -53.97
CA GLU A 46 -35.13 -18.96 -52.84
C GLU A 46 -35.71 -19.81 -51.71
N SER A 47 -36.57 -20.79 -52.01
CA SER A 47 -37.09 -21.71 -50.98
C SER A 47 -36.04 -22.58 -50.39
N GLN A 48 -35.01 -23.01 -51.09
CA GLN A 48 -33.82 -23.69 -50.53
C GLN A 48 -33.09 -22.80 -49.56
N PHE A 49 -32.88 -21.54 -49.90
CA PHE A 49 -32.23 -20.57 -48.99
C PHE A 49 -33.06 -20.36 -47.71
N GLN A 50 -34.39 -20.14 -47.88
CA GLN A 50 -35.26 -19.92 -46.72
C GLN A 50 -35.38 -21.18 -45.85
N LEU A 51 -35.43 -22.37 -46.42
CA LEU A 51 -35.44 -23.64 -45.69
C LEU A 51 -34.12 -23.84 -44.91
N GLY A 52 -33.00 -23.48 -45.51
CA GLY A 52 -31.72 -23.43 -44.82
C GLY A 52 -31.73 -22.51 -43.59
N ARG A 53 -32.39 -21.33 -43.69
CA ARG A 53 -32.63 -20.43 -42.57
C ARG A 53 -33.52 -21.05 -41.52
N CYS A 54 -34.60 -21.71 -41.87
CA CYS A 54 -35.49 -22.40 -40.91
C CYS A 54 -34.73 -23.40 -40.06
N TYR A 55 -33.90 -24.23 -40.69
CA TYR A 55 -33.03 -25.17 -39.94
C TYR A 55 -31.92 -24.50 -39.12
N ALA A 56 -31.36 -23.38 -39.58
CA ALA A 56 -30.33 -22.66 -38.83
C ALA A 56 -30.87 -22.03 -37.57
N PHE A 57 -32.09 -21.52 -37.57
CA PHE A 57 -32.71 -20.79 -36.47
C PHE A 57 -33.76 -21.57 -35.69
N GLY A 58 -34.23 -22.70 -36.20
CA GLY A 58 -35.30 -23.49 -35.60
C GLY A 58 -36.68 -22.87 -35.81
N THR A 59 -36.92 -22.19 -36.98
CA THR A 59 -38.21 -21.59 -37.32
C THR A 59 -39.09 -22.59 -38.01
N GLY A 60 -40.17 -23.01 -37.38
CA GLY A 60 -41.07 -24.04 -37.91
C GLY A 60 -40.50 -25.47 -37.85
N THR A 61 -39.30 -25.67 -37.33
CA THR A 61 -38.63 -26.97 -37.22
C THR A 61 -37.56 -26.91 -36.11
N ASP A 62 -37.04 -28.04 -35.68
CA ASP A 62 -35.88 -28.08 -34.76
C ASP A 62 -34.62 -27.53 -35.44
N LYS A 63 -33.81 -26.83 -34.62
CA LYS A 63 -32.55 -26.31 -35.08
C LYS A 63 -31.60 -27.43 -35.49
N ASN A 64 -31.13 -27.39 -36.77
CA ASN A 64 -30.26 -28.41 -37.33
C ASN A 64 -29.21 -27.81 -38.29
N GLY A 65 -27.99 -27.60 -37.78
CA GLY A 65 -26.89 -27.00 -38.52
C GLY A 65 -26.51 -27.79 -39.77
N LYS A 66 -26.56 -29.14 -39.73
CA LYS A 66 -26.25 -29.98 -40.90
C LYS A 66 -27.26 -29.78 -42.01
N GLN A 67 -28.55 -29.77 -41.71
CA GLN A 67 -29.59 -29.50 -42.68
C GLN A 67 -29.51 -28.06 -43.22
N ALA A 68 -29.23 -27.09 -42.32
CA ALA A 68 -29.02 -25.70 -42.74
C ALA A 68 -27.88 -25.58 -43.77
N ALA A 69 -26.73 -26.15 -43.49
CA ALA A 69 -25.59 -26.12 -44.41
C ALA A 69 -25.88 -26.87 -45.74
N LEU A 70 -26.61 -27.97 -45.69
CA LEU A 70 -27.02 -28.71 -46.88
C LEU A 70 -27.92 -27.86 -47.83
N TRP A 71 -28.93 -27.21 -47.28
CA TRP A 71 -29.85 -26.38 -48.06
C TRP A 71 -29.20 -25.08 -48.52
N PHE A 72 -28.34 -24.45 -47.69
CA PHE A 72 -27.53 -23.32 -48.14
C PHE A 72 -26.60 -23.71 -49.30
N ARG A 73 -26.01 -24.92 -49.31
CA ARG A 73 -25.18 -25.40 -50.39
C ARG A 73 -25.96 -25.53 -51.70
N LYS A 74 -27.16 -26.14 -51.68
CA LYS A 74 -28.00 -26.27 -52.84
C LYS A 74 -28.32 -24.91 -53.42
N ALA A 75 -28.77 -23.96 -52.67
CA ALA A 75 -29.04 -22.61 -53.14
C ALA A 75 -27.76 -21.87 -53.60
N ALA A 76 -26.65 -22.06 -52.92
CA ALA A 76 -25.36 -21.42 -53.23
C ALA A 76 -24.78 -21.92 -54.57
N GLU A 77 -24.96 -23.21 -54.87
CA GLU A 77 -24.54 -23.84 -56.14
C GLU A 77 -25.37 -23.30 -57.33
N GLN A 78 -26.60 -22.92 -57.08
CA GLN A 78 -27.44 -22.24 -58.06
C GLN A 78 -27.13 -20.74 -58.24
N GLY A 79 -26.21 -20.21 -57.41
CA GLY A 79 -25.80 -18.82 -57.55
C GLY A 79 -26.39 -17.86 -56.53
N HIS A 80 -27.20 -18.29 -55.54
CA HIS A 80 -27.87 -17.42 -54.61
C HIS A 80 -26.86 -16.73 -53.65
N ALA A 81 -26.67 -15.41 -53.78
CA ALA A 81 -25.61 -14.66 -53.08
C ALA A 81 -25.69 -14.77 -51.59
N LYS A 82 -26.89 -14.65 -50.96
CA LYS A 82 -27.06 -14.77 -49.49
C LYS A 82 -26.80 -16.20 -49.00
N ALA A 83 -27.14 -17.24 -49.82
CA ALA A 83 -26.84 -18.63 -49.48
C ALA A 83 -25.34 -18.92 -49.56
N GLN A 84 -24.63 -18.36 -50.54
CA GLN A 84 -23.18 -18.43 -50.67
C GLN A 84 -22.51 -17.79 -49.44
N TYR A 85 -22.99 -16.64 -48.97
CA TYR A 85 -22.53 -15.99 -47.77
C TYR A 85 -22.73 -16.90 -46.53
N ASN A 86 -23.95 -17.42 -46.32
CA ASN A 86 -24.27 -18.26 -45.16
C ASN A 86 -23.48 -19.58 -45.19
N LEU A 87 -23.25 -20.18 -46.35
CA LEU A 87 -22.40 -21.37 -46.46
C LEU A 87 -20.94 -21.05 -46.17
N GLY A 88 -20.42 -19.91 -46.61
CA GLY A 88 -19.10 -19.44 -46.29
C GLY A 88 -18.92 -19.22 -44.77
N VAL A 89 -19.91 -18.60 -44.13
CA VAL A 89 -19.92 -18.44 -42.64
C VAL A 89 -20.03 -19.80 -41.94
N ALA A 90 -20.85 -20.74 -42.46
CA ALA A 90 -20.98 -22.08 -41.90
C ALA A 90 -19.62 -22.83 -41.87
N TYR A 91 -18.83 -22.73 -42.94
CA TYR A 91 -17.49 -23.30 -43.00
C TYR A 91 -16.51 -22.61 -42.03
N ALA A 92 -16.60 -21.28 -41.88
CA ALA A 92 -15.75 -20.52 -40.98
C ALA A 92 -16.05 -20.78 -39.49
N THR A 93 -17.33 -21.10 -39.16
CA THR A 93 -17.80 -21.26 -37.75
C THR A 93 -18.09 -22.72 -37.37
N SER A 94 -17.85 -23.68 -38.26
CA SER A 94 -18.19 -25.10 -38.08
C SER A 94 -19.71 -25.35 -37.90
N LEU A 95 -20.55 -24.52 -38.43
CA LEU A 95 -22.01 -24.68 -38.31
C LEU A 95 -22.55 -25.79 -39.26
N GLY A 96 -22.62 -27.00 -38.72
CA GLY A 96 -23.14 -28.18 -39.45
C GLY A 96 -22.20 -28.75 -40.52
N VAL A 97 -21.03 -28.17 -40.72
CA VAL A 97 -19.95 -28.63 -41.59
C VAL A 97 -18.63 -28.56 -40.85
N GLU A 98 -17.62 -29.32 -41.26
CA GLU A 98 -16.27 -29.19 -40.71
C GLU A 98 -15.68 -27.82 -41.06
N HIS A 99 -14.88 -27.28 -40.11
CA HIS A 99 -14.18 -26.02 -40.34
C HIS A 99 -13.27 -26.11 -41.57
N ASN A 100 -13.40 -25.16 -42.47
CA ASN A 100 -12.58 -25.10 -43.66
C ASN A 100 -12.45 -23.68 -44.20
N ASP A 101 -11.32 -23.03 -43.86
CA ASP A 101 -11.06 -21.65 -44.30
C ASP A 101 -11.02 -21.46 -45.81
N THR A 102 -10.57 -22.47 -46.56
CA THR A 102 -10.49 -22.40 -48.00
C THR A 102 -11.89 -22.39 -48.64
N GLU A 103 -12.76 -23.27 -48.21
CA GLU A 103 -14.16 -23.30 -48.70
C GLU A 103 -14.92 -22.05 -48.16
N ALA A 104 -14.68 -21.62 -46.93
CA ALA A 104 -15.26 -20.39 -46.40
C ALA A 104 -14.91 -19.19 -47.32
N ARG A 105 -13.64 -19.00 -47.63
CA ARG A 105 -13.16 -17.94 -48.51
C ARG A 105 -13.74 -18.04 -49.91
N LYS A 106 -13.77 -19.22 -50.49
CA LYS A 106 -14.34 -19.45 -51.84
C LYS A 106 -15.80 -19.03 -51.95
N TRP A 107 -16.63 -19.43 -50.99
CA TRP A 107 -18.04 -19.10 -51.00
C TRP A 107 -18.31 -17.63 -50.65
N LEU A 108 -17.57 -17.05 -49.70
CA LEU A 108 -17.64 -15.63 -49.38
C LEU A 108 -17.20 -14.75 -50.57
N LEU A 109 -16.15 -15.15 -51.30
CA LEU A 109 -15.70 -14.43 -52.47
C LEU A 109 -16.77 -14.41 -53.59
N LYS A 110 -17.42 -15.57 -53.88
CA LYS A 110 -18.52 -15.62 -54.84
C LYS A 110 -19.68 -14.69 -54.50
N SER A 111 -20.06 -14.67 -53.21
CA SER A 111 -21.10 -13.77 -52.71
C SER A 111 -20.68 -12.30 -52.77
N ALA A 112 -19.44 -11.98 -52.42
CA ALA A 112 -18.87 -10.61 -52.43
C ALA A 112 -18.78 -10.07 -53.89
N GLN A 113 -18.43 -10.92 -54.85
CA GLN A 113 -18.39 -10.59 -56.28
C GLN A 113 -19.79 -10.27 -56.85
N GLN A 114 -20.83 -10.86 -56.29
CA GLN A 114 -22.21 -10.52 -56.61
C GLN A 114 -22.70 -9.23 -55.91
N GLY A 115 -21.83 -8.56 -55.13
CA GLY A 115 -22.15 -7.28 -54.50
C GLY A 115 -22.78 -7.41 -53.12
N PHE A 116 -22.87 -8.61 -52.49
CA PHE A 116 -23.46 -8.74 -51.16
C PHE A 116 -22.57 -8.08 -50.10
N ALA A 117 -23.05 -6.98 -49.50
CA ALA A 117 -22.25 -6.12 -48.63
C ALA A 117 -21.61 -6.86 -47.41
N ASN A 118 -22.36 -7.76 -46.75
CA ASN A 118 -21.83 -8.54 -45.64
C ASN A 118 -20.70 -9.50 -46.07
N ALA A 119 -20.81 -10.07 -47.28
CA ALA A 119 -19.74 -10.90 -47.84
C ALA A 119 -18.50 -10.09 -48.22
N GLN A 120 -18.67 -8.87 -48.73
CA GLN A 120 -17.58 -7.94 -48.99
C GLN A 120 -16.88 -7.54 -47.71
N PHE A 121 -17.62 -7.23 -46.65
CA PHE A 121 -17.07 -6.93 -45.33
C PHE A 121 -16.24 -8.11 -44.78
N ASN A 122 -16.79 -9.33 -44.83
CA ASN A 122 -16.10 -10.53 -44.39
C ASN A 122 -14.85 -10.86 -45.23
N MET A 123 -14.89 -10.60 -46.53
CA MET A 123 -13.70 -10.71 -47.40
C MET A 123 -12.64 -9.70 -46.97
N GLY A 124 -13.00 -8.46 -46.63
CA GLY A 124 -12.10 -7.46 -46.07
C GLY A 124 -11.40 -7.95 -44.80
N LEU A 125 -12.17 -8.56 -43.89
CA LEU A 125 -11.61 -9.15 -42.64
C LEU A 125 -10.63 -10.31 -42.92
N LEU A 126 -10.96 -11.20 -43.88
CA LEU A 126 -10.09 -12.33 -44.24
C LEU A 126 -8.77 -11.87 -44.87
N GLU A 127 -8.81 -10.87 -45.76
CA GLU A 127 -7.61 -10.30 -46.40
C GLU A 127 -6.74 -9.55 -45.35
N ALA A 128 -7.38 -8.79 -44.46
CA ALA A 128 -6.67 -8.08 -43.40
C ALA A 128 -6.03 -9.03 -42.37
N LYS A 129 -6.64 -10.19 -42.09
CA LYS A 129 -6.10 -11.20 -41.17
C LYS A 129 -5.01 -12.08 -41.80
N GLY A 130 -5.09 -12.31 -43.16
CA GLY A 130 -4.15 -13.17 -43.85
C GLY A 130 -4.36 -14.67 -43.59
N THR A 131 -5.60 -15.12 -43.37
CA THR A 131 -5.95 -16.52 -43.05
C THR A 131 -5.61 -17.56 -44.12
N SER A 132 -5.43 -17.14 -45.36
CA SER A 132 -5.12 -18.04 -46.51
C SER A 132 -3.78 -17.73 -47.18
N GLY A 133 -2.87 -17.06 -46.45
CA GLY A 133 -1.56 -16.68 -46.99
C GLY A 133 -1.03 -15.38 -46.43
N THR A 134 -0.45 -14.55 -47.27
CA THR A 134 0.04 -13.22 -46.87
C THR A 134 -1.12 -12.24 -46.67
N ARG A 135 -1.03 -11.44 -45.64
CA ARG A 135 -1.93 -10.34 -45.32
C ARG A 135 -1.93 -9.30 -46.47
N ASN A 136 -3.09 -8.90 -46.92
CA ASN A 136 -3.23 -7.92 -48.01
C ASN A 136 -4.17 -6.78 -47.61
N MET A 137 -3.57 -5.69 -47.09
CA MET A 137 -4.35 -4.55 -46.61
C MET A 137 -4.98 -3.73 -47.69
N GLU A 138 -4.40 -3.69 -48.89
CA GLU A 138 -4.97 -2.97 -50.05
C GLU A 138 -6.27 -3.66 -50.57
N GLN A 139 -6.26 -4.98 -50.68
CA GLN A 139 -7.46 -5.73 -51.03
C GLN A 139 -8.49 -5.66 -49.91
N ALA A 140 -8.08 -5.71 -48.65
CA ALA A 140 -8.96 -5.53 -47.49
C ALA A 140 -9.69 -4.20 -47.57
N PHE A 141 -8.94 -3.10 -47.76
CA PHE A 141 -9.49 -1.77 -47.91
C PHE A 141 -10.51 -1.71 -49.07
N GLY A 142 -10.17 -2.27 -50.27
CA GLY A 142 -11.05 -2.29 -51.42
C GLY A 142 -12.38 -3.01 -51.15
N TRP A 143 -12.35 -4.10 -50.36
CA TRP A 143 -13.57 -4.81 -49.97
C TRP A 143 -14.39 -4.03 -48.93
N PHE A 144 -13.74 -3.42 -47.94
CA PHE A 144 -14.43 -2.59 -46.94
C PHE A 144 -15.07 -1.36 -47.61
N LEU A 145 -14.39 -0.71 -48.52
CA LEU A 145 -14.92 0.45 -49.24
C LEU A 145 -16.20 0.09 -50.04
N LYS A 146 -16.18 -1.01 -50.77
CA LYS A 146 -17.37 -1.48 -51.50
C LYS A 146 -18.57 -1.77 -50.60
N ALA A 147 -18.33 -2.36 -49.45
CA ALA A 147 -19.38 -2.62 -48.46
C ALA A 147 -19.85 -1.32 -47.77
N ALA A 148 -18.95 -0.37 -47.53
CA ALA A 148 -19.22 0.93 -46.92
C ALA A 148 -20.07 1.84 -47.87
N GLU A 149 -19.79 1.80 -49.16
CA GLU A 149 -20.56 2.50 -50.19
C GLU A 149 -22.03 2.01 -50.28
N GLN A 150 -22.29 0.76 -49.91
CA GLN A 150 -23.63 0.21 -49.75
C GLN A 150 -24.30 0.57 -48.42
N GLY A 151 -23.63 1.35 -47.57
CA GLY A 151 -24.20 1.84 -46.31
C GLY A 151 -24.01 0.93 -45.09
N LEU A 152 -23.22 -0.16 -45.19
CA LEU A 152 -23.02 -1.06 -44.07
C LEU A 152 -22.19 -0.34 -42.95
N PRO A 153 -22.76 -0.14 -41.72
CA PRO A 153 -22.11 0.68 -40.69
C PRO A 153 -20.72 0.18 -40.27
N ASN A 154 -20.58 -1.12 -40.03
CA ASN A 154 -19.29 -1.71 -39.65
C ASN A 154 -18.24 -1.53 -40.78
N ALA A 155 -18.64 -1.60 -42.04
CA ALA A 155 -17.75 -1.37 -43.19
C ALA A 155 -17.35 0.11 -43.31
N GLN A 156 -18.28 1.03 -43.06
CA GLN A 156 -18.00 2.46 -43.00
C GLN A 156 -16.99 2.78 -41.88
N PHE A 157 -17.17 2.22 -40.70
CA PHE A 157 -16.22 2.37 -39.61
C PHE A 157 -14.84 1.83 -39.98
N MET A 158 -14.77 0.59 -40.52
CA MET A 158 -13.48 0.00 -40.94
C MET A 158 -12.82 0.83 -42.05
N THR A 159 -13.54 1.30 -43.03
CA THR A 159 -13.02 2.18 -44.08
C THR A 159 -12.43 3.45 -43.53
N GLY A 160 -13.10 4.08 -42.55
CA GLY A 160 -12.60 5.24 -41.84
C GLY A 160 -11.32 4.96 -41.06
N LEU A 161 -11.24 3.78 -40.40
CA LEU A 161 -10.02 3.37 -39.71
C LEU A 161 -8.83 3.18 -40.65
N PHE A 162 -9.04 2.61 -41.83
CA PHE A 162 -8.01 2.46 -42.87
C PHE A 162 -7.52 3.83 -43.36
N TYR A 163 -8.40 4.78 -43.62
CA TYR A 163 -8.02 6.15 -43.94
C TYR A 163 -7.27 6.85 -42.80
N SER A 164 -7.66 6.60 -41.54
CA SER A 164 -6.99 7.17 -40.36
C SER A 164 -5.56 6.65 -40.16
N SER A 165 -5.33 5.35 -40.41
CA SER A 165 -4.05 4.70 -40.27
C SER A 165 -3.14 4.88 -41.50
N GLY A 166 -3.73 4.89 -42.70
CA GLY A 166 -3.00 4.84 -43.96
C GLY A 166 -2.54 3.44 -44.33
N GLU A 167 -3.09 2.39 -43.71
CA GLU A 167 -2.77 1.01 -44.07
C GLU A 167 -3.67 0.58 -45.27
N GLY A 168 -3.03 0.11 -46.33
CA GLY A 168 -3.75 -0.33 -47.56
C GLY A 168 -4.32 0.80 -48.40
N CYS A 169 -4.26 2.05 -47.99
CA CYS A 169 -4.66 3.23 -48.72
C CYS A 169 -3.84 4.45 -48.32
N ARG A 170 -3.97 5.55 -49.05
CA ARG A 170 -3.37 6.83 -48.64
C ARG A 170 -4.07 7.33 -47.38
N LYS A 171 -3.27 7.71 -46.37
CA LYS A 171 -3.77 8.33 -45.13
C LYS A 171 -4.51 9.62 -45.45
N ASP A 172 -5.77 9.72 -44.98
CA ASP A 172 -6.63 10.89 -45.18
C ASP A 172 -7.55 11.04 -43.99
N HIS A 173 -7.31 12.10 -43.18
CA HIS A 173 -8.07 12.34 -41.95
C HIS A 173 -9.52 12.78 -42.22
N ASP A 174 -9.73 13.54 -43.30
CA ASP A 174 -11.08 14.08 -43.63
C ASP A 174 -11.97 12.96 -44.11
N GLU A 175 -11.47 12.08 -44.99
CA GLU A 175 -12.21 10.88 -45.40
C GLU A 175 -12.43 9.91 -44.22
N ALA A 176 -11.43 9.78 -43.29
CA ALA A 176 -11.63 9.00 -42.08
C ALA A 176 -12.81 9.52 -41.25
N MET A 177 -12.82 10.82 -40.95
CA MET A 177 -13.90 11.47 -40.18
C MET A 177 -15.24 11.33 -40.87
N LYS A 178 -15.31 11.50 -42.20
CA LYS A 178 -16.51 11.37 -42.97
C LYS A 178 -17.12 9.95 -42.92
N TRP A 179 -16.31 8.93 -43.12
CA TRP A 179 -16.78 7.55 -43.08
C TRP A 179 -17.17 7.10 -41.64
N ILE A 180 -16.42 7.47 -40.64
CA ILE A 180 -16.72 7.16 -39.24
C ILE A 180 -18.00 7.90 -38.81
N SER A 181 -18.19 9.16 -39.23
CA SER A 181 -19.43 9.91 -38.93
C SER A 181 -20.64 9.24 -39.51
N LYS A 182 -20.56 8.74 -40.76
CA LYS A 182 -21.69 7.98 -41.41
C LYS A 182 -22.05 6.71 -40.62
N ALA A 183 -21.04 6.00 -40.09
CA ALA A 183 -21.29 4.84 -39.24
C ALA A 183 -21.94 5.24 -37.91
N ALA A 184 -21.45 6.31 -37.28
CA ALA A 184 -21.99 6.84 -36.02
C ALA A 184 -23.42 7.37 -36.15
N GLU A 185 -23.79 7.95 -37.29
CA GLU A 185 -25.17 8.36 -37.59
C GLU A 185 -26.14 7.17 -37.62
N GLN A 186 -25.64 5.99 -37.98
CA GLN A 186 -26.35 4.73 -37.91
C GLN A 186 -26.27 4.01 -36.58
N ASN A 187 -25.81 4.70 -35.52
CA ASN A 187 -25.63 4.18 -34.16
C ASN A 187 -24.58 3.04 -34.04
N ASP A 188 -23.59 3.01 -34.92
CA ASP A 188 -22.43 2.15 -34.69
C ASP A 188 -21.67 2.61 -33.45
N THR A 189 -21.64 1.75 -32.42
CA THR A 189 -21.16 2.12 -31.12
C THR A 189 -19.63 2.26 -31.07
N GLU A 190 -18.89 1.53 -31.91
CA GLU A 190 -17.45 1.67 -32.07
C GLU A 190 -17.10 3.00 -32.75
N ALA A 191 -17.86 3.37 -33.78
CA ALA A 191 -17.70 4.66 -34.46
C ALA A 191 -18.00 5.84 -33.53
N LEU A 192 -19.05 5.76 -32.70
CA LEU A 192 -19.38 6.75 -31.69
C LEU A 192 -18.26 6.88 -30.66
N LEU A 193 -17.74 5.76 -30.15
CA LEU A 193 -16.63 5.78 -29.20
C LEU A 193 -15.39 6.40 -29.82
N TRP A 194 -15.03 6.01 -31.04
CA TRP A 194 -13.86 6.54 -31.74
C TRP A 194 -13.95 8.06 -31.97
N LEU A 195 -15.14 8.56 -32.36
CA LEU A 195 -15.36 10.01 -32.50
C LEU A 195 -15.20 10.72 -31.16
N GLY A 196 -15.74 10.15 -30.09
CA GLY A 196 -15.55 10.69 -28.74
C GLY A 196 -14.07 10.78 -28.36
N ASP A 197 -13.32 9.69 -28.53
CA ASP A 197 -11.88 9.63 -28.27
C ASP A 197 -11.09 10.62 -29.17
N SER A 198 -11.49 10.75 -30.43
CA SER A 198 -10.88 11.69 -31.38
C SER A 198 -11.14 13.15 -31.00
N TYR A 199 -12.37 13.54 -30.68
CA TYR A 199 -12.67 14.90 -30.25
C TYR A 199 -11.97 15.25 -28.92
N ALA A 200 -11.83 14.30 -28.01
CA ALA A 200 -11.08 14.50 -26.79
C ALA A 200 -9.58 14.76 -27.05
N LEU A 201 -9.00 14.11 -28.05
CA LEU A 201 -7.60 14.34 -28.46
C LEU A 201 -7.37 15.77 -29.00
N TYR A 202 -8.38 16.36 -29.62
CA TYR A 202 -8.34 17.73 -30.16
C TYR A 202 -8.97 18.76 -29.20
N ASP A 203 -9.14 18.40 -27.92
CA ASP A 203 -9.64 19.26 -26.83
C ASP A 203 -11.09 19.74 -27.02
N ASP A 204 -11.86 19.15 -27.94
CA ASP A 204 -13.32 19.41 -28.04
C ASP A 204 -14.09 18.45 -27.12
N MET A 205 -13.92 18.67 -25.82
CA MET A 205 -14.49 17.80 -24.79
C MET A 205 -16.02 17.76 -24.80
N LYS A 206 -16.68 18.84 -25.30
CA LYS A 206 -18.15 18.88 -25.40
C LYS A 206 -18.67 17.90 -26.43
N LYS A 207 -18.05 17.85 -27.60
CA LYS A 207 -18.41 16.85 -28.64
C LYS A 207 -17.98 15.45 -28.18
N ALA A 208 -16.81 15.29 -27.58
CA ALA A 208 -16.37 14.03 -27.05
C ALA A 208 -17.41 13.42 -26.09
N PHE A 209 -17.84 14.18 -25.10
CA PHE A 209 -18.86 13.75 -24.16
C PHE A 209 -20.19 13.37 -24.83
N SER A 210 -20.63 14.16 -25.81
CA SER A 210 -21.87 13.88 -26.55
C SER A 210 -21.82 12.51 -27.27
N HIS A 211 -20.68 12.19 -27.91
CA HIS A 211 -20.48 10.91 -28.58
C HIS A 211 -20.35 9.73 -27.62
N TRP A 212 -19.57 9.89 -26.56
CA TRP A 212 -19.48 8.85 -25.51
C TRP A 212 -20.82 8.58 -24.84
N LYS A 213 -21.63 9.63 -24.60
CA LYS A 213 -22.99 9.48 -24.06
C LYS A 213 -23.87 8.67 -24.96
N LYS A 214 -23.90 8.99 -26.27
CA LYS A 214 -24.68 8.20 -27.27
C LYS A 214 -24.23 6.73 -27.29
N ALA A 215 -22.94 6.46 -27.29
CA ALA A 215 -22.41 5.10 -27.24
C ALA A 215 -22.80 4.36 -25.95
N ALA A 216 -22.74 5.06 -24.79
CA ALA A 216 -23.16 4.50 -23.52
C ALA A 216 -24.66 4.24 -23.42
N ASP A 217 -25.51 5.12 -23.99
CA ASP A 217 -26.95 4.93 -24.06
C ASP A 217 -27.29 3.67 -24.88
N LEU A 218 -26.41 3.29 -25.83
CA LEU A 218 -26.46 2.03 -26.58
C LEU A 218 -25.75 0.86 -25.89
N ASN A 219 -25.41 1.01 -24.58
CA ASN A 219 -24.75 0.00 -23.73
C ASN A 219 -23.34 -0.41 -24.21
N HIS A 220 -22.59 0.50 -24.83
CA HIS A 220 -21.17 0.21 -25.12
C HIS A 220 -20.33 0.19 -23.86
N PRO A 221 -19.66 -0.94 -23.50
CA PRO A 221 -19.03 -1.10 -22.16
C PRO A 221 -17.96 -0.07 -21.84
N LYS A 222 -17.08 0.24 -22.80
CA LYS A 222 -16.01 1.24 -22.63
C LYS A 222 -16.57 2.66 -22.53
N ALA A 223 -17.64 2.99 -23.28
CA ALA A 223 -18.27 4.30 -23.18
C ALA A 223 -18.96 4.51 -21.81
N LEU A 224 -19.64 3.49 -21.31
CA LEU A 224 -20.19 3.49 -19.96
C LEU A 224 -19.10 3.73 -18.90
N TYR A 225 -17.94 3.08 -19.04
CA TYR A 225 -16.81 3.28 -18.15
C TYR A 225 -16.27 4.71 -18.22
N ILE A 226 -16.09 5.28 -19.41
CA ILE A 226 -15.63 6.66 -19.59
C ILE A 226 -16.62 7.67 -18.96
N LEU A 227 -17.91 7.50 -19.19
CA LEU A 227 -18.92 8.37 -18.54
C LEU A 227 -18.90 8.23 -17.03
N ALA A 228 -18.71 7.02 -16.49
CA ALA A 228 -18.59 6.81 -15.07
C ALA A 228 -17.40 7.61 -14.48
N GLN A 229 -16.25 7.63 -15.18
CA GLN A 229 -15.11 8.46 -14.80
C GLN A 229 -15.43 9.97 -14.83
N CYS A 230 -16.17 10.43 -15.85
CA CYS A 230 -16.60 11.83 -15.94
C CYS A 230 -17.44 12.23 -14.72
N TYR A 231 -18.40 11.41 -14.33
CA TYR A 231 -19.22 11.65 -13.15
C TYR A 231 -18.45 11.50 -11.84
N GLU A 232 -17.51 10.56 -11.75
CA GLU A 232 -16.66 10.38 -10.55
C GLU A 232 -15.76 11.58 -10.30
N GLN A 233 -15.20 12.16 -11.36
CA GLN A 233 -14.21 13.25 -11.26
C GLN A 233 -14.85 14.64 -11.33
N GLY A 234 -16.12 14.75 -11.74
CA GLY A 234 -16.77 16.02 -12.04
C GLY A 234 -16.26 16.71 -13.32
N ASN A 235 -15.70 15.93 -14.23
CA ASN A 235 -15.19 16.44 -15.51
C ASN A 235 -16.34 16.53 -16.54
N MET A 236 -16.59 17.74 -17.07
CA MET A 236 -17.66 18.04 -18.05
C MET A 236 -19.10 17.91 -17.52
N VAL A 237 -19.29 17.32 -16.38
CA VAL A 237 -20.57 17.16 -15.68
C VAL A 237 -20.36 17.42 -14.20
N GLU A 238 -21.42 17.74 -13.49
CA GLU A 238 -21.37 17.83 -12.03
C GLU A 238 -20.99 16.47 -11.44
N GLN A 239 -20.10 16.49 -10.44
CA GLN A 239 -19.63 15.29 -9.77
C GLN A 239 -20.81 14.53 -9.13
N ASN A 240 -20.94 13.26 -9.46
CA ASN A 240 -21.98 12.39 -8.93
C ASN A 240 -21.49 10.96 -8.80
N GLU A 241 -21.01 10.61 -7.61
CA GLU A 241 -20.46 9.29 -7.33
C GLU A 241 -21.51 8.16 -7.45
N GLN A 242 -22.79 8.46 -7.15
CA GLN A 242 -23.86 7.46 -7.28
C GLN A 242 -24.14 7.14 -8.76
N GLN A 243 -24.19 8.16 -9.60
CA GLN A 243 -24.33 7.98 -11.06
C GLN A 243 -23.11 7.23 -11.64
N ALA A 244 -21.90 7.57 -11.18
CA ALA A 244 -20.67 6.87 -11.56
C ALA A 244 -20.76 5.37 -11.21
N PHE A 245 -21.20 5.05 -10.00
CA PHE A 245 -21.38 3.66 -9.55
C PHE A 245 -22.34 2.88 -10.48
N GLU A 246 -23.51 3.45 -10.81
CA GLU A 246 -24.47 2.76 -11.69
C GLU A 246 -23.90 2.51 -13.09
N LEU A 247 -23.14 3.45 -13.64
CA LEU A 247 -22.49 3.30 -14.92
C LEU A 247 -21.35 2.27 -14.87
N TYR A 248 -20.52 2.27 -13.80
CA TYR A 248 -19.51 1.23 -13.59
C TYR A 248 -20.16 -0.14 -13.47
N ARG A 249 -21.28 -0.27 -12.76
CA ARG A 249 -22.01 -1.52 -12.60
C ARG A 249 -22.47 -2.07 -13.94
N LYS A 250 -23.13 -1.24 -14.77
CA LYS A 250 -23.56 -1.64 -16.12
C LYS A 250 -22.38 -2.07 -17.00
N ALA A 251 -21.29 -1.30 -16.99
CA ALA A 251 -20.09 -1.64 -17.75
C ALA A 251 -19.46 -2.97 -17.27
N ALA A 252 -19.42 -3.20 -15.95
CA ALA A 252 -18.89 -4.41 -15.35
C ALA A 252 -19.74 -5.66 -15.68
N GLU A 253 -21.06 -5.53 -15.65
CA GLU A 253 -22.00 -6.58 -16.08
C GLU A 253 -21.80 -6.97 -17.54
N LEU A 254 -21.42 -6.01 -18.39
CA LEU A 254 -21.06 -6.21 -19.80
C LEU A 254 -19.61 -6.70 -20.00
N GLY A 255 -18.89 -6.97 -18.93
CA GLY A 255 -17.56 -7.57 -19.00
C GLY A 255 -16.38 -6.60 -19.07
N HIS A 256 -16.57 -5.30 -18.86
CA HIS A 256 -15.47 -4.33 -18.90
C HIS A 256 -14.56 -4.45 -17.68
N ILE A 257 -13.33 -4.90 -17.85
CA ILE A 257 -12.39 -5.24 -16.77
C ILE A 257 -12.13 -4.05 -15.84
N GLN A 258 -11.82 -2.87 -16.41
CA GLN A 258 -11.53 -1.69 -15.60
C GLN A 258 -12.76 -1.21 -14.81
N ALA A 259 -13.97 -1.39 -15.36
CA ALA A 259 -15.20 -1.10 -14.63
C ALA A 259 -15.45 -2.08 -13.48
N MET A 260 -15.15 -3.37 -13.66
CA MET A 260 -15.21 -4.36 -12.57
C MET A 260 -14.25 -3.99 -11.43
N ASN A 261 -13.04 -3.55 -11.77
CA ASN A 261 -12.06 -3.11 -10.78
C ASN A 261 -12.51 -1.83 -10.05
N ALA A 262 -13.05 -0.85 -10.79
CA ALA A 262 -13.61 0.37 -10.21
C ALA A 262 -14.80 0.07 -9.28
N LEU A 263 -15.71 -0.78 -9.71
CA LEU A 263 -16.86 -1.24 -8.93
C LEU A 263 -16.42 -1.92 -7.61
N ALA A 264 -15.38 -2.74 -7.66
CA ALA A 264 -14.81 -3.36 -6.47
C ALA A 264 -14.27 -2.32 -5.47
N LEU A 265 -13.61 -1.25 -5.96
CA LEU A 265 -13.15 -0.16 -5.11
C LEU A 265 -14.31 0.63 -4.47
N TYR A 266 -15.42 0.81 -5.18
CA TYR A 266 -16.64 1.42 -4.61
C TYR A 266 -17.16 0.60 -3.43
N TYR A 267 -17.22 -0.74 -3.57
CA TYR A 267 -17.62 -1.63 -2.47
C TYR A 267 -16.61 -1.68 -1.31
N LEU A 268 -15.32 -1.55 -1.56
CA LEU A 268 -14.31 -1.50 -0.49
C LEU A 268 -14.38 -0.20 0.31
N ASN A 269 -14.58 0.92 -0.36
CA ASN A 269 -14.49 2.24 0.25
C ASN A 269 -15.83 2.78 0.75
N GLY A 270 -16.95 2.28 0.22
CA GLY A 270 -18.28 2.81 0.52
C GLY A 270 -18.53 4.17 -0.14
N LYS A 271 -18.00 4.40 -1.36
CA LYS A 271 -18.18 5.65 -2.10
C LYS A 271 -19.61 5.82 -2.61
N GLY A 272 -20.04 7.08 -2.83
CA GLY A 272 -21.33 7.43 -3.42
C GLY A 272 -22.54 6.97 -2.61
N GLY A 273 -22.40 6.83 -1.27
CA GLY A 273 -23.47 6.33 -0.40
C GLY A 273 -23.68 4.80 -0.47
N ILE A 274 -22.84 4.08 -1.20
CA ILE A 274 -22.92 2.63 -1.32
C ILE A 274 -22.34 1.97 -0.05
N PRO A 275 -23.06 1.04 0.59
CA PRO A 275 -22.53 0.33 1.76
C PRO A 275 -21.25 -0.44 1.41
N LYS A 276 -20.27 -0.42 2.31
CA LYS A 276 -19.08 -1.27 2.17
C LYS A 276 -19.48 -2.73 2.11
N ASN A 277 -18.97 -3.43 1.10
CA ASN A 277 -19.21 -4.87 0.92
C ASN A 277 -17.94 -5.56 0.41
N PRO A 278 -17.04 -6.00 1.32
CA PRO A 278 -15.80 -6.66 0.95
C PRO A 278 -16.00 -7.94 0.14
N GLN A 279 -17.07 -8.68 0.38
CA GLN A 279 -17.36 -9.94 -0.29
C GLN A 279 -17.65 -9.71 -1.78
N LEU A 280 -18.48 -8.71 -2.11
CA LEU A 280 -18.74 -8.33 -3.50
C LEU A 280 -17.48 -7.78 -4.16
N ALA A 281 -16.68 -6.99 -3.45
CA ALA A 281 -15.42 -6.48 -3.97
C ALA A 281 -14.44 -7.61 -4.32
N ILE A 282 -14.26 -8.58 -3.41
CA ILE A 282 -13.43 -9.78 -3.67
C ILE A 282 -13.95 -10.54 -4.89
N SER A 283 -15.26 -10.74 -5.00
CA SER A 283 -15.88 -11.46 -6.12
C SER A 283 -15.54 -10.80 -7.46
N TRP A 284 -15.69 -9.48 -7.58
CA TRP A 284 -15.37 -8.75 -8.79
C TRP A 284 -13.86 -8.76 -9.10
N LEU A 285 -13.01 -8.52 -8.10
CA LEU A 285 -11.56 -8.56 -8.27
C LEU A 285 -11.07 -9.96 -8.64
N THR A 286 -11.63 -11.02 -8.07
CA THR A 286 -11.28 -12.40 -8.41
C THR A 286 -11.60 -12.69 -9.87
N LYS A 287 -12.77 -12.29 -10.34
CA LYS A 287 -13.18 -12.47 -11.74
C LYS A 287 -12.22 -11.81 -12.73
N THR A 288 -11.69 -10.62 -12.40
CA THR A 288 -10.72 -9.93 -13.25
C THR A 288 -9.29 -10.46 -13.08
N ALA A 289 -8.91 -10.83 -11.88
CA ALA A 289 -7.60 -11.40 -11.56
C ALA A 289 -7.38 -12.77 -12.23
N GLU A 290 -8.43 -13.59 -12.34
CA GLU A 290 -8.42 -14.85 -13.09
C GLU A 290 -8.26 -14.64 -14.60
N GLN A 291 -8.74 -13.52 -15.12
CA GLN A 291 -8.48 -13.06 -16.49
C GLN A 291 -7.07 -12.46 -16.66
N LYS A 292 -6.21 -12.65 -15.68
CA LYS A 292 -4.81 -12.16 -15.64
C LYS A 292 -4.69 -10.63 -15.57
N ASP A 293 -5.72 -9.92 -15.11
CA ASP A 293 -5.58 -8.49 -14.84
C ASP A 293 -4.61 -8.24 -13.67
N ALA A 294 -3.49 -7.60 -13.97
CA ALA A 294 -2.41 -7.41 -13.03
C ALA A 294 -2.79 -6.44 -11.88
N TYR A 295 -3.66 -5.46 -12.18
CA TYR A 295 -4.14 -4.51 -11.19
C TYR A 295 -5.03 -5.18 -10.14
N ALA A 296 -5.99 -5.99 -10.59
CA ALA A 296 -6.85 -6.77 -9.68
C ALA A 296 -6.05 -7.76 -8.84
N GLN A 297 -5.07 -8.45 -9.43
CA GLN A 297 -4.16 -9.35 -8.69
C GLN A 297 -3.38 -8.58 -7.61
N ASN A 298 -2.92 -7.38 -7.92
CA ASN A 298 -2.22 -6.52 -6.96
C ASN A 298 -3.15 -6.06 -5.83
N LEU A 299 -4.40 -5.68 -6.13
CA LEU A 299 -5.40 -5.28 -5.13
C LEU A 299 -5.78 -6.44 -4.20
N LEU A 300 -6.04 -7.63 -4.76
CA LEU A 300 -6.31 -8.83 -3.96
C LEU A 300 -5.13 -9.19 -3.06
N GLY A 301 -3.92 -9.12 -3.60
CA GLY A 301 -2.70 -9.33 -2.82
C GLY A 301 -2.62 -8.40 -1.61
N MET A 302 -2.87 -7.11 -1.81
CA MET A 302 -2.92 -6.12 -0.73
C MET A 302 -4.05 -6.38 0.26
N GLY A 303 -5.26 -6.67 -0.26
CA GLY A 303 -6.43 -6.93 0.55
C GLY A 303 -6.21 -8.08 1.53
N TYR A 304 -5.75 -9.22 1.03
CA TYR A 304 -5.50 -10.41 1.85
C TYR A 304 -4.27 -10.29 2.77
N LEU A 305 -3.20 -9.60 2.35
CA LEU A 305 -2.00 -9.43 3.21
C LEU A 305 -2.27 -8.51 4.40
N TYR A 306 -3.04 -7.44 4.21
CA TYR A 306 -3.18 -6.38 5.20
C TYR A 306 -4.60 -6.23 5.77
N GLY A 307 -5.55 -7.05 5.34
CA GLY A 307 -6.95 -6.93 5.78
C GLY A 307 -7.62 -5.63 5.32
N LEU A 308 -7.17 -5.04 4.20
CA LEU A 308 -7.68 -3.75 3.73
C LEU A 308 -9.13 -3.86 3.28
N GLY A 309 -9.93 -2.84 3.58
CA GLY A 309 -11.34 -2.80 3.19
C GLY A 309 -12.20 -3.86 3.88
N ASN A 310 -11.81 -4.34 5.08
CA ASN A 310 -12.42 -5.44 5.83
C ASN A 310 -12.36 -6.81 5.11
N ILE A 311 -11.41 -6.98 4.20
CA ILE A 311 -11.09 -8.29 3.62
C ILE A 311 -10.46 -9.15 4.72
N PRO A 312 -10.94 -10.38 4.99
CA PRO A 312 -10.30 -11.27 5.95
C PRO A 312 -8.82 -11.50 5.59
N GLN A 313 -7.93 -11.32 6.56
CA GLN A 313 -6.50 -11.51 6.32
C GLN A 313 -6.18 -12.98 6.03
N ASP A 314 -5.51 -13.22 4.91
CA ASP A 314 -4.93 -14.51 4.52
C ASP A 314 -3.56 -14.26 3.87
N LEU A 315 -2.51 -14.46 4.66
CA LEU A 315 -1.15 -14.16 4.23
C LEU A 315 -0.69 -15.03 3.06
N GLN A 316 -1.13 -16.29 2.99
CA GLN A 316 -0.71 -17.21 1.92
C GLN A 316 -1.40 -16.86 0.60
N LEU A 317 -2.71 -16.63 0.64
CA LEU A 317 -3.48 -16.24 -0.54
C LEU A 317 -3.04 -14.85 -1.03
N GLY A 318 -2.82 -13.91 -0.11
CA GLY A 318 -2.30 -12.59 -0.42
C GLY A 318 -0.93 -12.63 -1.09
N ALA A 319 -0.04 -13.52 -0.60
CA ALA A 319 1.26 -13.75 -1.22
C ALA A 319 1.15 -14.31 -2.65
N GLN A 320 0.26 -15.28 -2.86
CA GLN A 320 0.05 -15.86 -4.20
C GLN A 320 -0.40 -14.81 -5.22
N TRP A 321 -1.38 -13.97 -4.88
CA TRP A 321 -1.86 -12.91 -5.76
C TRP A 321 -0.80 -11.84 -6.00
N THR A 322 -0.09 -11.40 -4.94
CA THR A 322 1.02 -10.46 -5.08
C THR A 322 2.10 -10.97 -6.01
N LEU A 323 2.50 -12.25 -5.89
CA LEU A 323 3.51 -12.85 -6.76
C LEU A 323 3.03 -13.00 -8.22
N ARG A 324 1.74 -13.23 -8.46
CA ARG A 324 1.19 -13.23 -9.83
C ARG A 324 1.31 -11.84 -10.46
N ALA A 325 0.89 -10.79 -9.75
CA ALA A 325 1.04 -9.40 -10.21
C ALA A 325 2.51 -9.00 -10.43
N ALA A 326 3.41 -9.38 -9.49
CA ALA A 326 4.84 -9.10 -9.59
C ALA A 326 5.50 -9.77 -10.82
N ARG A 327 5.10 -10.99 -11.15
CA ARG A 327 5.56 -11.69 -12.36
C ARG A 327 5.10 -11.02 -13.65
N GLN A 328 3.98 -10.33 -13.63
CA GLN A 328 3.49 -9.50 -14.75
C GLN A 328 4.19 -8.13 -14.84
N GLY A 329 5.13 -7.85 -13.93
CA GLY A 329 5.93 -6.63 -13.99
C GLY A 329 5.38 -5.45 -13.18
N VAL A 330 4.32 -5.59 -12.39
CA VAL A 330 3.77 -4.50 -11.57
C VAL A 330 4.80 -4.06 -10.52
N PRO A 331 5.31 -2.82 -10.57
CA PRO A 331 6.43 -2.39 -9.71
C PRO A 331 6.10 -2.45 -8.21
N GLU A 332 4.90 -2.03 -7.82
CA GLU A 332 4.45 -2.04 -6.43
C GLU A 332 4.27 -3.47 -5.90
N ALA A 333 3.84 -4.39 -6.76
CA ALA A 333 3.74 -5.81 -6.42
C ALA A 333 5.13 -6.45 -6.30
N GLN A 334 6.09 -6.07 -7.14
CA GLN A 334 7.49 -6.50 -7.03
C GLN A 334 8.13 -5.99 -5.75
N SER A 335 7.92 -4.72 -5.40
CA SER A 335 8.37 -4.12 -4.15
C SER A 335 7.80 -4.87 -2.94
N ARG A 336 6.50 -5.17 -2.96
CA ARG A 336 5.81 -5.93 -1.91
C ARG A 336 6.30 -7.37 -1.83
N ALA A 337 6.53 -8.04 -2.98
CA ALA A 337 7.10 -9.38 -3.02
C ALA A 337 8.49 -9.42 -2.36
N GLY A 338 9.30 -8.40 -2.58
CA GLY A 338 10.57 -8.22 -1.87
C GLY A 338 10.37 -8.15 -0.35
N SER A 339 9.45 -7.29 0.11
CA SER A 339 9.13 -7.15 1.54
C SER A 339 8.58 -8.44 2.15
N MET A 340 7.76 -9.19 1.42
CA MET A 340 7.25 -10.50 1.86
C MET A 340 8.38 -11.52 2.09
N TYR A 341 9.32 -11.63 1.15
CA TYR A 341 10.47 -12.53 1.33
C TYR A 341 11.44 -12.03 2.41
N PHE A 342 11.51 -10.74 2.66
CA PHE A 342 12.31 -10.17 3.74
C PHE A 342 11.76 -10.51 5.12
N THR A 343 10.45 -10.37 5.31
CA THR A 343 9.77 -10.58 6.60
C THR A 343 9.35 -12.03 6.83
N GLY A 344 9.11 -12.81 5.77
CA GLY A 344 8.47 -14.12 5.84
C GLY A 344 6.94 -14.05 5.79
N MET A 345 6.36 -12.93 5.34
CA MET A 345 4.90 -12.72 5.30
C MET A 345 4.26 -13.53 4.17
N GLY A 346 3.57 -14.61 4.51
CA GLY A 346 2.89 -15.51 3.57
C GLY A 346 3.82 -16.35 2.67
N VAL A 347 5.12 -16.23 2.86
CA VAL A 347 6.18 -17.00 2.18
C VAL A 347 7.32 -17.30 3.13
N GLU A 348 8.12 -18.32 2.86
CA GLU A 348 9.35 -18.58 3.61
C GLU A 348 10.34 -17.40 3.44
N LYS A 349 10.91 -16.93 4.56
CA LYS A 349 11.89 -15.84 4.59
C LYS A 349 13.09 -16.16 3.71
N ASN A 350 13.42 -15.28 2.77
CA ASN A 350 14.54 -15.47 1.86
C ASN A 350 15.11 -14.13 1.37
N MET A 351 16.23 -13.72 1.96
CA MET A 351 16.86 -12.44 1.68
C MET A 351 17.30 -12.27 0.22
N LYS A 352 17.84 -13.35 -0.41
CA LYS A 352 18.27 -13.27 -1.81
C LYS A 352 17.09 -13.06 -2.75
N LYS A 353 15.94 -13.72 -2.50
CA LYS A 353 14.71 -13.48 -3.25
C LYS A 353 14.17 -12.08 -3.01
N ALA A 354 14.23 -11.58 -1.77
CA ALA A 354 13.80 -10.23 -1.44
C ALA A 354 14.57 -9.20 -2.28
N VAL A 355 15.89 -9.27 -2.25
CA VAL A 355 16.77 -8.39 -3.04
C VAL A 355 16.47 -8.49 -4.54
N SER A 356 16.34 -9.69 -5.09
CA SER A 356 16.04 -9.89 -6.51
C SER A 356 14.72 -9.25 -6.95
N TRP A 357 13.68 -9.29 -6.11
CA TRP A 357 12.42 -8.61 -6.40
C TRP A 357 12.54 -7.09 -6.30
N TRP A 358 13.25 -6.58 -5.28
CA TRP A 358 13.49 -5.13 -5.15
C TRP A 358 14.33 -4.59 -6.29
N GLU A 359 15.34 -5.32 -6.79
CA GLU A 359 16.11 -4.90 -7.97
C GLU A 359 15.23 -4.73 -9.22
N LYS A 360 14.26 -5.64 -9.44
CA LYS A 360 13.30 -5.52 -10.54
C LYS A 360 12.40 -4.29 -10.38
N ALA A 361 11.93 -4.00 -9.17
CA ALA A 361 11.12 -2.83 -8.88
C ALA A 361 11.94 -1.53 -9.00
N VAL A 362 13.17 -1.52 -8.51
CA VAL A 362 14.12 -0.38 -8.64
C VAL A 362 14.42 -0.06 -10.10
N ALA A 363 14.58 -1.06 -10.95
CA ALA A 363 14.78 -0.87 -12.39
C ALA A 363 13.61 -0.12 -13.06
N GLN A 364 12.42 -0.13 -12.45
CA GLN A 364 11.24 0.61 -12.88
C GLN A 364 11.01 1.90 -12.06
N GLY A 365 11.94 2.27 -11.18
CA GLY A 365 11.89 3.50 -10.40
C GLY A 365 10.98 3.43 -9.15
N GLU A 366 10.55 2.25 -8.71
CA GLU A 366 9.64 2.12 -7.57
C GLU A 366 10.32 2.57 -6.25
N LYS A 367 9.77 3.60 -5.63
CA LYS A 367 10.41 4.31 -4.53
C LYS A 367 10.56 3.50 -3.24
N ARG A 368 9.61 2.65 -2.88
CA ARG A 368 9.71 1.82 -1.67
C ARG A 368 10.78 0.73 -1.81
N ALA A 369 10.90 0.16 -3.02
CA ALA A 369 11.97 -0.78 -3.30
C ALA A 369 13.35 -0.11 -3.29
N GLN A 370 13.46 1.12 -3.80
CA GLN A 370 14.70 1.90 -3.70
C GLN A 370 15.12 2.09 -2.24
N PHE A 371 14.20 2.44 -1.37
CA PHE A 371 14.47 2.57 0.06
C PHE A 371 14.89 1.24 0.69
N SER A 372 14.10 0.17 0.47
CA SER A 372 14.36 -1.14 1.08
C SER A 372 15.68 -1.77 0.60
N LEU A 373 15.94 -1.70 -0.72
CA LEU A 373 17.21 -2.18 -1.28
C LEU A 373 18.39 -1.32 -0.81
N GLY A 374 18.19 -0.01 -0.69
CA GLY A 374 19.18 0.91 -0.17
C GLY A 374 19.65 0.56 1.24
N LEU A 375 18.71 0.25 2.15
CA LEU A 375 19.04 -0.24 3.49
C LEU A 375 19.79 -1.58 3.46
N CYS A 376 19.35 -2.52 2.62
CA CYS A 376 20.03 -3.80 2.48
C CYS A 376 21.47 -3.67 1.97
N LEU A 377 21.74 -2.73 1.07
CA LEU A 377 23.09 -2.43 0.57
C LEU A 377 23.97 -1.78 1.64
N ILE A 378 23.40 -0.92 2.49
CA ILE A 378 24.12 -0.31 3.61
C ILE A 378 24.56 -1.37 4.62
N ASP A 379 23.67 -2.29 4.96
CA ASP A 379 23.90 -3.31 6.00
C ASP A 379 24.61 -4.55 5.47
N GLY A 380 24.54 -4.84 4.16
CA GLY A 380 25.01 -6.07 3.55
C GLY A 380 24.03 -7.25 3.71
N ASN A 381 22.73 -6.96 3.92
CA ASN A 381 21.71 -7.97 4.15
C ASN A 381 21.22 -8.62 2.84
N GLY A 382 21.61 -9.87 2.59
CA GLY A 382 21.19 -10.65 1.41
C GLY A 382 21.86 -10.22 0.09
N ILE A 383 22.71 -9.20 0.13
CA ILE A 383 23.49 -8.65 -0.98
C ILE A 383 24.85 -8.17 -0.45
N GLY A 384 25.85 -8.05 -1.30
CA GLY A 384 27.15 -7.46 -0.93
C GLY A 384 26.96 -6.02 -0.43
N LYS A 385 27.72 -5.68 0.62
CA LYS A 385 27.68 -4.35 1.22
C LYS A 385 28.18 -3.30 0.24
N ASP A 386 27.35 -2.29 -0.07
CA ASP A 386 27.64 -1.17 -0.95
C ASP A 386 26.89 0.08 -0.45
N PRO A 387 27.43 0.76 0.58
CA PRO A 387 26.77 1.92 1.17
C PRO A 387 26.61 3.09 0.20
N GLU A 388 27.54 3.29 -0.75
CA GLU A 388 27.44 4.40 -1.70
C GLU A 388 26.22 4.25 -2.62
N ARG A 389 26.03 3.05 -3.19
CA ARG A 389 24.85 2.73 -3.98
C ARG A 389 23.58 2.78 -3.11
N GLY A 390 23.68 2.28 -1.88
CA GLY A 390 22.56 2.28 -0.92
C GLY A 390 22.04 3.68 -0.65
N ILE A 391 22.92 4.63 -0.32
CA ILE A 391 22.52 6.02 -0.07
C ILE A 391 21.93 6.69 -1.31
N LYS A 392 22.50 6.49 -2.48
CA LYS A 392 21.94 7.03 -3.73
C LYS A 392 20.52 6.55 -3.97
N LEU A 393 20.22 5.28 -3.71
CA LEU A 393 18.87 4.75 -3.83
C LEU A 393 17.91 5.36 -2.80
N ILE A 394 18.36 5.52 -1.54
CA ILE A 394 17.55 6.16 -0.50
C ILE A 394 17.29 7.63 -0.82
N GLU A 395 18.28 8.34 -1.34
CA GLU A 395 18.13 9.74 -1.77
C GLU A 395 17.12 9.88 -2.93
N LEU A 396 17.21 9.03 -3.95
CA LEU A 396 16.23 8.98 -5.05
C LEU A 396 14.81 8.69 -4.52
N SER A 397 14.68 7.73 -3.62
CA SER A 397 13.41 7.41 -2.96
C SER A 397 12.84 8.61 -2.18
N ALA A 398 13.68 9.31 -1.42
CA ALA A 398 13.30 10.50 -0.66
C ALA A 398 12.87 11.66 -1.57
N GLN A 399 13.57 11.87 -2.69
CA GLN A 399 13.22 12.87 -3.70
C GLN A 399 11.86 12.58 -4.35
N GLN A 400 11.51 11.30 -4.51
CA GLN A 400 10.18 10.85 -4.98
C GLN A 400 9.10 10.91 -3.90
N GLY A 401 9.42 11.41 -2.70
CA GLY A 401 8.47 11.60 -1.62
C GLY A 401 8.18 10.34 -0.79
N GLU A 402 9.07 9.33 -0.79
CA GLU A 402 8.91 8.23 0.16
C GLU A 402 9.25 8.70 1.58
N VAL A 403 8.26 8.59 2.47
CA VAL A 403 8.31 9.20 3.81
C VAL A 403 9.43 8.63 4.67
N ALA A 404 9.58 7.31 4.66
CA ALA A 404 10.64 6.66 5.40
C ALA A 404 12.02 7.06 4.88
N ALA A 405 12.20 7.13 3.57
CA ALA A 405 13.45 7.57 2.96
C ALA A 405 13.81 9.02 3.33
N GLN A 406 12.82 9.93 3.34
CA GLN A 406 13.02 11.32 3.79
C GLN A 406 13.49 11.38 5.24
N HIS A 407 12.85 10.61 6.14
CA HIS A 407 13.26 10.52 7.53
C HIS A 407 14.71 10.03 7.67
N TYR A 408 15.06 8.94 7.00
CA TYR A 408 16.43 8.39 7.05
C TYR A 408 17.47 9.31 6.43
N MET A 409 17.15 10.04 5.34
CA MET A 409 18.03 11.07 4.80
C MET A 409 18.31 12.17 5.82
N GLY A 410 17.30 12.57 6.60
CA GLY A 410 17.48 13.47 7.72
C GLY A 410 18.47 12.94 8.74
N LEU A 411 18.34 11.67 9.15
CA LEU A 411 19.28 11.03 10.09
C LEU A 411 20.70 10.98 9.54
N PHE A 412 20.88 10.59 8.28
CA PHE A 412 22.21 10.49 7.66
C PHE A 412 22.87 11.85 7.52
N CYS A 413 22.14 12.89 7.13
CA CYS A 413 22.64 14.26 7.10
C CYS A 413 23.03 14.77 8.48
N ALA A 414 22.22 14.50 9.51
CA ALA A 414 22.51 14.95 10.87
C ALA A 414 23.74 14.30 11.49
N GLN A 415 23.99 13.04 11.20
CA GLN A 415 25.11 12.27 11.73
C GLN A 415 26.39 12.40 10.88
N GLY A 416 26.27 12.71 9.58
CA GLY A 416 27.39 12.71 8.66
C GLY A 416 27.94 11.31 8.39
N THR A 417 27.05 10.31 8.27
CA THR A 417 27.41 8.90 8.07
C THR A 417 27.61 8.57 6.59
N PHE A 418 28.29 7.47 6.29
CA PHE A 418 28.47 6.91 4.94
C PHE A 418 29.11 7.88 3.94
N GLY A 419 30.08 8.68 4.36
CA GLY A 419 30.78 9.65 3.51
C GLY A 419 30.05 10.97 3.28
N MET A 420 28.86 11.14 3.86
CA MET A 420 28.15 12.42 3.84
C MET A 420 28.77 13.39 4.86
N LYS A 421 28.81 14.67 4.54
CA LYS A 421 29.17 15.71 5.53
C LYS A 421 27.98 15.91 6.48
N LYS A 422 28.30 16.11 7.76
CA LYS A 422 27.30 16.52 8.76
C LYS A 422 26.69 17.86 8.35
N ASP A 423 25.37 17.88 8.15
CA ASP A 423 24.63 19.05 7.68
C ASP A 423 23.22 19.06 8.33
N MET A 424 23.09 19.83 9.41
CA MET A 424 21.84 19.91 10.15
C MET A 424 20.75 20.69 9.41
N GLU A 425 21.10 21.63 8.54
CA GLU A 425 20.10 22.37 7.77
C GLU A 425 19.43 21.45 6.74
N LYS A 426 20.21 20.62 6.04
CA LYS A 426 19.67 19.60 5.15
C LYS A 426 18.88 18.54 5.91
N ALA A 427 19.37 18.14 7.10
CA ALA A 427 18.65 17.18 7.93
C ALA A 427 17.26 17.69 8.31
N ILE A 428 17.17 18.94 8.79
CA ILE A 428 15.92 19.60 9.13
C ILE A 428 15.00 19.68 7.92
N SER A 429 15.51 20.09 6.76
CA SER A 429 14.72 20.15 5.52
C SER A 429 14.09 18.80 5.14
N TRP A 430 14.85 17.70 5.30
CA TRP A 430 14.32 16.35 5.05
C TRP A 430 13.25 15.95 6.09
N TRP A 431 13.49 16.24 7.37
CA TRP A 431 12.49 15.95 8.42
C TRP A 431 11.23 16.82 8.27
N GLU A 432 11.33 18.07 7.82
CA GLU A 432 10.18 18.92 7.50
C GLU A 432 9.34 18.31 6.37
N LYS A 433 9.96 17.79 5.30
CA LYS A 433 9.26 17.07 4.25
C LYS A 433 8.54 15.81 4.76
N ALA A 434 9.22 15.00 5.58
CA ALA A 434 8.61 13.82 6.17
C ALA A 434 7.48 14.18 7.15
N ALA A 435 7.67 15.22 7.96
CA ALA A 435 6.69 15.72 8.91
C ALA A 435 5.44 16.30 8.23
N SER A 436 5.59 16.95 7.07
CA SER A 436 4.45 17.42 6.27
C SER A 436 3.54 16.27 5.81
N GLN A 437 4.10 15.07 5.70
CA GLN A 437 3.38 13.83 5.42
C GLN A 437 3.01 13.05 6.69
N ASN A 438 3.05 13.71 7.86
CA ASN A 438 2.72 13.16 9.17
C ASN A 438 3.63 12.00 9.63
N ASN A 439 4.92 11.99 9.27
CA ASN A 439 5.84 11.03 9.85
C ASN A 439 6.08 11.30 11.33
N PRO A 440 5.66 10.40 12.25
CA PRO A 440 5.69 10.71 13.68
C PRO A 440 7.10 10.91 14.22
N ALA A 441 8.05 10.09 13.80
CA ALA A 441 9.44 10.19 14.23
C ALA A 441 10.11 11.51 13.81
N SER A 442 9.83 11.98 12.60
CA SER A 442 10.32 13.29 12.14
C SER A 442 9.65 14.45 12.87
N LEU A 443 8.36 14.33 13.21
CA LEU A 443 7.65 15.30 14.04
C LEU A 443 8.27 15.41 15.42
N CYS A 444 8.62 14.29 16.07
CA CYS A 444 9.32 14.29 17.36
C CYS A 444 10.69 14.97 17.31
N ILE A 445 11.50 14.65 16.28
CA ILE A 445 12.82 15.25 16.13
C ILE A 445 12.71 16.76 15.94
N LEU A 446 11.81 17.22 15.08
CA LEU A 446 11.57 18.65 14.86
C LEU A 446 11.10 19.35 16.15
N ALA A 447 10.22 18.70 16.92
CA ALA A 447 9.77 19.22 18.20
C ALA A 447 10.95 19.43 19.15
N GLN A 448 11.85 18.46 19.30
CA GLN A 448 13.04 18.60 20.12
C GLN A 448 13.95 19.76 19.66
N ILE A 449 14.13 19.91 18.33
CA ILE A 449 14.90 21.02 17.77
C ILE A 449 14.31 22.39 18.17
N TYR A 450 12.97 22.53 18.17
CA TYR A 450 12.31 23.75 18.62
C TYR A 450 12.36 23.96 20.15
N GLU A 451 12.42 22.86 20.92
CA GLU A 451 12.60 22.93 22.38
C GLU A 451 14.01 23.40 22.76
N GLU A 452 15.04 22.80 22.14
CA GLU A 452 16.44 23.11 22.40
C GLU A 452 16.83 24.52 21.94
N GLY A 453 16.25 25.01 20.84
CA GLY A 453 16.55 26.34 20.29
C GLY A 453 17.94 26.49 19.66
N ILE A 454 18.63 25.36 19.35
CA ILE A 454 20.02 25.39 18.86
C ILE A 454 20.10 25.63 17.35
N HIS A 455 19.30 24.92 16.56
CA HIS A 455 19.30 24.99 15.08
C HIS A 455 18.09 25.74 14.50
N LYS A 456 17.06 25.92 15.28
CA LYS A 456 15.89 26.78 15.01
C LYS A 456 15.64 27.62 16.25
N PRO A 457 15.09 28.83 16.15
CA PRO A 457 14.71 29.61 17.34
C PRO A 457 13.75 28.80 18.21
N ARG A 458 13.99 28.83 19.53
CA ARG A 458 13.09 28.17 20.50
C ARG A 458 11.66 28.61 20.29
N ASN A 459 10.76 27.66 20.13
CA ASN A 459 9.34 27.94 19.92
C ASN A 459 8.50 26.86 20.63
N GLU A 460 8.00 27.22 21.79
CA GLU A 460 7.25 26.32 22.65
C GLU A 460 5.89 25.92 22.04
N GLU A 461 5.24 26.82 21.33
CA GLU A 461 3.98 26.51 20.64
C GLU A 461 4.18 25.47 19.54
N MET A 462 5.22 25.63 18.71
CA MET A 462 5.55 24.68 17.66
C MET A 462 5.96 23.32 18.23
N PHE A 463 6.77 23.30 19.31
CA PHE A 463 7.13 22.10 20.05
C PHE A 463 5.87 21.32 20.46
N LEU A 464 4.91 22.01 21.11
CA LEU A 464 3.67 21.38 21.57
C LEU A 464 2.81 20.84 20.44
N GLN A 465 2.66 21.60 19.36
CA GLN A 465 1.88 21.18 18.17
C GLN A 465 2.48 19.95 17.53
N LEU A 466 3.81 19.92 17.35
CA LEU A 466 4.50 18.80 16.72
C LEU A 466 4.45 17.52 17.58
N TYR A 467 4.68 17.64 18.91
CA TYR A 467 4.56 16.50 19.82
C TYR A 467 3.15 15.93 19.86
N ARG A 468 2.13 16.80 19.93
CA ARG A 468 0.73 16.35 19.89
C ARG A 468 0.43 15.61 18.61
N LYS A 469 0.82 16.18 17.46
CA LYS A 469 0.64 15.56 16.14
C LYS A 469 1.38 14.23 16.01
N ALA A 470 2.60 14.12 16.56
CA ALA A 470 3.34 12.87 16.58
C ALA A 470 2.65 11.79 17.43
N ALA A 471 2.18 12.14 18.61
CA ALA A 471 1.47 11.22 19.50
C ALA A 471 0.12 10.75 18.92
N GLU A 472 -0.64 11.66 18.30
CA GLU A 472 -1.86 11.35 17.56
C GLU A 472 -1.59 10.46 16.35
N GLY A 473 -0.44 10.65 15.71
CA GLY A 473 0.07 9.80 14.63
C GLY A 473 0.60 8.44 15.07
N GLY A 474 0.60 8.16 16.39
CA GLY A 474 0.93 6.85 16.94
C GLY A 474 2.37 6.69 17.43
N ASP A 475 3.21 7.74 17.47
CA ASP A 475 4.57 7.63 17.97
C ASP A 475 4.60 7.32 19.47
N ALA A 476 5.19 6.18 19.85
CA ALA A 476 5.21 5.73 21.22
C ALA A 476 6.03 6.64 22.14
N ILE A 477 7.10 7.27 21.64
CA ILE A 477 7.93 8.20 22.42
C ILE A 477 7.15 9.46 22.71
N ALA A 478 6.49 10.03 21.67
CA ALA A 478 5.66 11.21 21.82
C ALA A 478 4.46 10.95 22.77
N GLN A 479 3.84 9.79 22.67
CA GLN A 479 2.74 9.39 23.56
C GLN A 479 3.21 9.31 25.01
N ASN A 480 4.40 8.71 25.29
CA ASN A 480 4.96 8.68 26.63
C ASN A 480 5.30 10.09 27.14
N ALA A 481 5.87 10.95 26.28
CA ALA A 481 6.16 12.34 26.61
C ALA A 481 4.89 13.13 26.95
N LEU A 482 3.82 13.00 26.14
CA LEU A 482 2.53 13.61 26.47
C LEU A 482 1.96 13.09 27.80
N GLY A 483 2.06 11.78 28.05
CA GLY A 483 1.70 11.21 29.35
C GLY A 483 2.42 11.92 30.49
N HIS A 484 3.72 12.16 30.36
CA HIS A 484 4.53 12.88 31.34
C HIS A 484 4.14 14.36 31.47
N PHE A 485 3.88 15.07 30.35
CA PHE A 485 3.47 16.47 30.36
C PHE A 485 2.13 16.65 31.08
N TYR A 486 1.14 15.80 30.82
CA TYR A 486 -0.14 15.82 31.54
C TYR A 486 0.00 15.40 33.01
N THR A 487 0.96 14.55 33.35
CA THR A 487 1.23 14.17 34.73
C THR A 487 1.70 15.37 35.56
N LEU A 488 2.65 16.12 35.05
CA LEU A 488 3.34 17.20 35.79
C LEU A 488 2.77 18.60 35.50
N GLY A 489 1.98 18.77 34.46
CA GLY A 489 1.52 20.09 34.02
C GLY A 489 2.66 20.89 33.39
N LEU A 490 3.49 20.26 32.56
CA LEU A 490 4.64 20.90 31.91
C LEU A 490 4.22 21.54 30.58
N HIS A 491 5.02 22.48 30.10
CA HIS A 491 4.89 23.10 28.79
C HIS A 491 3.47 23.63 28.48
N GLY A 492 2.77 24.20 29.49
CA GLY A 492 1.42 24.71 29.30
C GLY A 492 0.30 23.66 29.22
N PHE A 493 0.61 22.37 29.32
CA PHE A 493 -0.40 21.33 29.49
C PHE A 493 -0.99 21.41 30.91
N PRO A 494 -2.33 21.35 31.06
CA PRO A 494 -2.93 21.23 32.39
C PRO A 494 -2.58 19.86 33.00
N LYS A 495 -2.42 19.79 34.32
CA LYS A 495 -2.36 18.50 35.00
C LYS A 495 -3.67 17.76 34.77
N ASP A 496 -3.60 16.68 34.01
CA ASP A 496 -4.74 15.80 33.74
C ASP A 496 -4.31 14.33 33.86
N PRO A 497 -4.51 13.73 35.03
CA PRO A 497 -4.11 12.38 35.28
C PRO A 497 -4.79 11.36 34.35
N LYS A 498 -6.01 11.62 33.90
CA LYS A 498 -6.76 10.73 33.01
C LYS A 498 -6.12 10.68 31.63
N LEU A 499 -5.82 11.84 31.06
CA LEU A 499 -5.09 11.92 29.79
C LEU A 499 -3.67 11.39 29.93
N ALA A 500 -2.99 11.65 31.06
CA ALA A 500 -1.68 11.10 31.37
C ALA A 500 -1.67 9.57 31.28
N PHE A 501 -2.60 8.93 31.99
CA PHE A 501 -2.75 7.48 31.96
C PHE A 501 -3.05 6.94 30.55
N GLN A 502 -4.01 7.56 29.84
CA GLN A 502 -4.39 7.12 28.50
C GLN A 502 -3.23 7.16 27.51
N TRP A 503 -2.45 8.24 27.50
CA TRP A 503 -1.30 8.37 26.63
C TRP A 503 -0.16 7.42 27.02
N THR A 504 0.10 7.27 28.33
CA THR A 504 1.09 6.32 28.82
C THR A 504 0.71 4.87 28.47
N LEU A 505 -0.58 4.51 28.61
CA LEU A 505 -1.08 3.18 28.24
C LEU A 505 -0.88 2.90 26.75
N LYS A 506 -1.30 3.83 25.87
CA LYS A 506 -1.08 3.68 24.43
C LYS A 506 0.38 3.45 24.07
N SER A 507 1.28 4.17 24.71
CA SER A 507 2.72 4.01 24.51
C SER A 507 3.24 2.66 25.02
N ALA A 508 2.80 2.24 26.20
CA ALA A 508 3.20 0.96 26.81
C ALA A 508 2.70 -0.25 26.00
N GLU A 509 1.50 -0.19 25.47
CA GLU A 509 0.92 -1.23 24.58
C GLU A 509 1.70 -1.38 23.28
N GLN A 510 2.36 -0.32 22.80
CA GLN A 510 3.26 -0.37 21.65
C GLN A 510 4.67 -0.88 22.00
N GLY A 511 4.92 -1.23 23.26
CA GLY A 511 6.20 -1.78 23.67
C GLY A 511 7.23 -0.75 24.18
N ASN A 512 6.87 0.50 24.42
CA ASN A 512 7.79 1.47 25.01
C ASN A 512 8.10 1.12 26.47
N SER A 513 9.32 0.69 26.75
CA SER A 513 9.73 0.23 28.10
C SER A 513 9.66 1.31 29.19
N SER A 514 9.94 2.56 28.84
CA SER A 514 9.78 3.69 29.76
C SER A 514 8.32 3.96 30.11
N ALA A 515 7.42 3.87 29.12
CA ALA A 515 5.99 3.97 29.35
C ALA A 515 5.45 2.81 30.19
N MET A 516 5.96 1.59 29.97
CA MET A 516 5.62 0.44 30.82
C MET A 516 6.00 0.67 32.29
N VAL A 517 7.18 1.24 32.54
CA VAL A 517 7.59 1.62 33.90
C VAL A 517 6.65 2.69 34.47
N ASN A 518 6.35 3.74 33.70
CA ASN A 518 5.43 4.78 34.13
C ASN A 518 4.03 4.21 34.43
N LEU A 519 3.54 3.28 33.61
CA LEU A 519 2.24 2.63 33.81
C LEU A 519 2.25 1.72 35.03
N GLY A 520 3.34 0.98 35.27
CA GLY A 520 3.56 0.23 36.52
C GLY A 520 3.47 1.13 37.73
N TYR A 521 4.05 2.32 37.65
CA TYR A 521 3.99 3.32 38.72
C TYR A 521 2.56 3.86 38.95
N PHE A 522 1.75 4.06 37.90
CA PHE A 522 0.35 4.41 38.07
C PHE A 522 -0.41 3.37 38.89
N TYR A 523 -0.21 2.07 38.63
CA TYR A 523 -0.83 0.98 39.39
C TYR A 523 -0.21 0.80 40.81
N GLU A 524 1.08 1.09 41.00
CA GLU A 524 1.74 1.03 42.30
C GLU A 524 1.20 2.11 43.27
N VAL A 525 1.00 3.32 42.78
CA VAL A 525 0.54 4.45 43.59
C VAL A 525 -0.97 4.43 43.80
N GLY A 526 -1.74 4.15 42.71
CA GLY A 526 -3.19 4.13 42.74
C GLY A 526 -3.84 5.46 43.13
N ASP A 527 -5.06 5.38 43.65
CA ASP A 527 -5.94 6.52 43.98
C ASP A 527 -5.82 7.04 45.45
N GLY A 528 -4.95 6.42 46.26
CA GLY A 528 -4.96 6.71 47.69
C GLY A 528 -3.66 6.55 48.44
N SER A 529 -2.49 6.79 47.86
CA SER A 529 -1.24 6.72 48.63
C SER A 529 -1.11 7.84 49.67
N THR A 530 -1.06 7.45 50.94
CA THR A 530 -0.79 8.34 52.09
C THR A 530 0.69 8.44 52.48
N ASP A 531 1.61 7.98 51.62
CA ASP A 531 3.06 8.03 51.95
C ASP A 531 3.66 9.44 51.77
N PRO A 532 3.98 10.15 52.83
CA PRO A 532 4.50 11.52 52.77
C PRO A 532 5.96 11.61 52.29
N LYS A 533 6.67 10.48 52.14
CA LYS A 533 8.09 10.45 51.76
C LYS A 533 8.33 10.38 50.23
N ARG A 534 7.31 10.13 49.42
CA ARG A 534 7.39 10.17 47.97
C ARG A 534 6.99 11.55 47.47
N VAL A 535 7.96 12.44 47.35
CA VAL A 535 7.83 13.85 46.97
C VAL A 535 7.59 14.01 45.47
N PHE A 536 6.57 13.35 44.93
CA PHE A 536 6.01 13.75 43.63
C PHE A 536 4.55 14.13 43.83
N ASP A 537 4.23 15.38 43.56
CA ASP A 537 2.87 15.93 43.58
C ASP A 537 1.90 14.94 42.92
N ARG A 538 0.87 14.56 43.63
CA ARG A 538 -0.01 13.45 43.36
C ARG A 538 -1.17 13.80 42.38
N PRO A 539 -1.13 13.37 41.14
CA PRO A 539 -2.29 13.52 40.26
C PRO A 539 -3.00 12.20 39.95
N TYR A 540 -2.92 11.13 40.79
CA TYR A 540 -3.08 9.77 40.27
C TYR A 540 -4.38 9.06 40.64
N GLY A 541 -5.41 9.70 41.09
CA GLY A 541 -6.70 9.08 41.47
C GLY A 541 -7.55 8.45 40.36
N ILE A 542 -6.97 7.75 39.36
CA ILE A 542 -7.73 7.24 38.20
C ILE A 542 -7.85 5.72 38.18
N VAL A 543 -6.86 5.01 38.70
CA VAL A 543 -6.87 3.55 38.78
C VAL A 543 -6.69 3.11 40.24
N PRO A 544 -7.39 2.06 40.67
CA PRO A 544 -7.15 1.50 42.01
C PRO A 544 -5.73 0.95 42.08
N ARG A 545 -5.13 1.06 43.28
CA ARG A 545 -3.81 0.48 43.56
C ARG A 545 -3.85 -1.03 43.28
N ASP A 546 -2.92 -1.51 42.46
CA ASP A 546 -2.84 -2.90 42.07
C ASP A 546 -1.37 -3.31 41.87
N TYR A 547 -0.80 -3.92 42.93
CA TYR A 547 0.60 -4.37 42.90
C TYR A 547 0.85 -5.52 41.91
N ASP A 548 -0.18 -6.30 41.55
CA ASP A 548 -0.04 -7.37 40.58
C ASP A 548 0.10 -6.80 39.17
N LYS A 549 -0.75 -5.85 38.81
CA LYS A 549 -0.63 -5.13 37.54
C LYS A 549 0.63 -4.29 37.47
N ALA A 550 1.04 -3.65 38.56
CA ALA A 550 2.32 -2.93 38.62
C ALA A 550 3.48 -3.87 38.31
N ALA A 551 3.52 -5.03 38.97
CA ALA A 551 4.55 -6.05 38.72
C ALA A 551 4.52 -6.54 37.26
N GLU A 552 3.35 -6.82 36.69
CA GLU A 552 3.22 -7.25 35.30
C GLU A 552 3.84 -6.25 34.32
N TRP A 553 3.57 -4.96 34.46
CA TRP A 553 4.14 -3.94 33.59
C TRP A 553 5.64 -3.75 33.80
N TYR A 554 6.11 -3.80 35.04
CA TYR A 554 7.54 -3.76 35.32
C TYR A 554 8.28 -4.99 34.79
N GLU A 555 7.66 -6.18 34.83
CA GLU A 555 8.23 -7.39 34.21
C GLU A 555 8.36 -7.26 32.69
N LYS A 556 7.32 -6.75 32.03
CA LYS A 556 7.38 -6.47 30.58
C LYS A 556 8.52 -5.50 30.24
N ALA A 557 8.70 -4.45 31.03
CA ALA A 557 9.80 -3.51 30.84
C ALA A 557 11.17 -4.15 31.12
N ALA A 558 11.28 -4.98 32.14
CA ALA A 558 12.52 -5.68 32.51
C ALA A 558 12.97 -6.68 31.41
N VAL A 559 12.03 -7.41 30.81
CA VAL A 559 12.30 -8.31 29.68
C VAL A 559 12.86 -7.56 28.48
N GLN A 560 12.46 -6.30 28.29
CA GLN A 560 13.00 -5.43 27.23
C GLN A 560 14.34 -4.76 27.62
N GLY A 561 14.92 -5.13 28.76
CA GLY A 561 16.23 -4.61 29.19
C GLY A 561 16.18 -3.29 29.95
N HIS A 562 15.01 -2.83 30.40
CA HIS A 562 14.91 -1.64 31.20
C HIS A 562 15.45 -1.90 32.64
N VAL A 563 16.70 -1.50 32.91
CA VAL A 563 17.42 -1.83 34.13
C VAL A 563 16.65 -1.46 35.42
N ARG A 564 16.10 -0.25 35.47
CA ARG A 564 15.37 0.27 36.64
C ARG A 564 14.08 -0.50 36.94
N ALA A 565 13.51 -1.19 35.95
CA ALA A 565 12.31 -2.01 36.16
C ALA A 565 12.54 -3.17 37.13
N HIS A 566 13.75 -3.74 37.15
CA HIS A 566 14.11 -4.77 38.14
C HIS A 566 14.13 -4.22 39.59
N PHE A 567 14.55 -2.98 39.75
CA PHE A 567 14.52 -2.32 41.07
C PHE A 567 13.08 -2.06 41.52
N TYR A 568 12.21 -1.58 40.63
CA TYR A 568 10.79 -1.40 40.97
C TYR A 568 10.08 -2.73 41.25
N LEU A 569 10.43 -3.81 40.57
CA LEU A 569 9.95 -5.16 40.90
C LEU A 569 10.37 -5.58 42.29
N ALA A 570 11.66 -5.36 42.66
CA ALA A 570 12.11 -5.63 44.00
C ALA A 570 11.28 -4.85 45.05
N THR A 571 11.02 -3.55 44.81
CA THR A 571 10.17 -2.74 45.67
C THR A 571 8.76 -3.30 45.82
N ILE A 572 8.11 -3.74 44.73
CA ILE A 572 6.79 -4.37 44.77
C ILE A 572 6.80 -5.65 45.60
N TYR A 573 7.79 -6.53 45.39
CA TYR A 573 7.87 -7.79 46.14
C TYR A 573 8.18 -7.56 47.65
N ARG A 574 8.95 -6.51 48.00
CA ARG A 574 9.09 -6.07 49.39
C ARG A 574 7.77 -5.64 50.01
N LEU A 575 6.95 -4.86 49.25
CA LEU A 575 5.61 -4.45 49.70
C LEU A 575 4.65 -5.63 49.86
N LYS A 576 4.85 -6.71 49.11
CA LYS A 576 4.11 -7.98 49.23
C LYS A 576 4.68 -8.92 50.30
N SER A 577 5.74 -8.55 51.01
CA SER A 577 6.44 -9.39 51.99
C SER A 577 6.99 -10.69 51.37
N ASP A 578 7.39 -10.69 50.10
CA ASP A 578 8.10 -11.78 49.43
C ASP A 578 9.59 -11.50 49.42
N ASP A 579 10.25 -11.76 50.53
CA ASP A 579 11.67 -11.46 50.70
C ASP A 579 12.58 -12.20 49.70
N LYS A 580 12.16 -13.39 49.25
CA LYS A 580 12.92 -14.17 48.27
C LYS A 580 12.98 -13.48 46.94
N LYS A 581 11.83 -13.09 46.39
CA LYS A 581 11.77 -12.35 45.12
C LYS A 581 12.33 -10.95 45.24
N TYR A 582 12.13 -10.29 46.37
CA TYR A 582 12.78 -9.00 46.64
C TYR A 582 14.26 -9.08 46.43
N MET A 583 14.95 -10.03 47.11
CA MET A 583 16.41 -10.18 46.99
C MET A 583 16.84 -10.61 45.58
N GLU A 584 16.06 -11.46 44.93
CA GLU A 584 16.33 -11.90 43.54
C GLU A 584 16.33 -10.72 42.56
N TYR A 585 15.28 -9.91 42.54
CA TYR A 585 15.17 -8.78 41.63
C TYR A 585 16.11 -7.64 41.98
N LEU A 586 16.37 -7.42 43.29
CA LEU A 586 17.34 -6.44 43.78
C LEU A 586 18.76 -6.79 43.31
N ALA A 587 19.13 -8.05 43.41
CA ALA A 587 20.42 -8.54 42.93
C ALA A 587 20.55 -8.41 41.40
N ARG A 588 19.48 -8.69 40.65
CA ARG A 588 19.46 -8.48 39.20
C ARG A 588 19.66 -7.01 38.84
N ALA A 589 18.93 -6.09 39.49
CA ALA A 589 19.05 -4.66 39.25
C ALA A 589 20.48 -4.16 39.53
N ALA A 590 21.06 -4.57 40.68
CA ALA A 590 22.41 -4.18 41.06
C ALA A 590 23.49 -4.73 40.09
N ASN A 591 23.33 -5.96 39.62
CA ASN A 591 24.23 -6.57 38.65
C ASN A 591 24.13 -5.89 37.26
N LEU A 592 22.97 -5.39 36.90
CA LEU A 592 22.73 -4.62 35.68
C LEU A 592 23.17 -3.15 35.80
N GLY A 593 23.65 -2.76 37.00
CA GLY A 593 24.26 -1.46 37.22
C GLY A 593 23.34 -0.41 37.85
N ASP A 594 22.13 -0.73 38.32
CA ASP A 594 21.26 0.25 39.00
C ASP A 594 21.92 0.74 40.29
N PRO A 595 22.19 2.06 40.45
CA PRO A 595 22.96 2.58 41.61
C PRO A 595 22.18 2.51 42.93
N GLU A 596 20.84 2.60 42.87
CA GLU A 596 20.02 2.51 44.08
C GLU A 596 19.93 1.06 44.55
N ALA A 597 19.83 0.09 43.64
CA ALA A 597 19.89 -1.33 43.96
C ALA A 597 21.30 -1.72 44.53
N GLN A 598 22.36 -1.19 43.96
CA GLN A 598 23.74 -1.40 44.49
C GLN A 598 23.87 -0.85 45.91
N PHE A 599 23.27 0.30 46.18
CA PHE A 599 23.24 0.90 47.51
C PHE A 599 22.46 0.05 48.53
N GLU A 600 21.24 -0.42 48.15
CA GLU A 600 20.40 -1.27 48.99
C GLU A 600 21.09 -2.62 49.29
N ILE A 601 21.76 -3.23 48.32
CA ILE A 601 22.56 -4.45 48.51
C ILE A 601 23.75 -4.17 49.45
N ALA A 602 24.38 -3.02 49.32
CA ALA A 602 25.45 -2.63 50.24
C ALA A 602 24.96 -2.56 51.70
N ASN A 603 23.78 -1.98 51.92
CA ASN A 603 23.14 -1.96 53.25
C ASN A 603 22.86 -3.37 53.77
N THR A 604 22.43 -4.28 52.90
CA THR A 604 22.21 -5.69 53.26
C THR A 604 23.53 -6.36 53.67
N PHE A 605 24.62 -6.15 52.92
CA PHE A 605 25.93 -6.66 53.27
C PHE A 605 26.44 -6.08 54.61
N GLN A 606 26.17 -4.80 54.88
CA GLN A 606 26.50 -4.18 56.18
C GLN A 606 25.74 -4.84 57.31
N SER A 607 24.46 -5.13 57.17
CA SER A 607 23.62 -5.74 58.22
C SER A 607 24.08 -7.15 58.60
N ILE A 608 24.62 -7.93 57.64
CA ILE A 608 25.18 -9.28 57.91
C ILE A 608 26.67 -9.27 58.26
N GLY A 609 27.29 -8.08 58.35
CA GLY A 609 28.68 -7.94 58.74
C GLY A 609 29.73 -8.07 57.65
N ASP A 610 29.33 -8.30 56.38
CA ASP A 610 30.26 -8.34 55.25
C ASP A 610 30.62 -6.92 54.76
N ARG A 611 31.53 -6.27 55.52
CA ARG A 611 31.95 -4.89 55.29
C ARG A 611 32.68 -4.70 53.96
N LYS A 612 33.42 -5.71 53.47
CA LYS A 612 34.19 -5.60 52.22
C LYS A 612 33.26 -5.61 50.98
N SER A 613 32.31 -6.51 50.99
CA SER A 613 31.29 -6.56 49.87
C SER A 613 30.44 -5.30 49.91
N ALA A 614 30.05 -4.79 51.06
CA ALA A 614 29.33 -3.53 51.21
C ALA A 614 30.07 -2.36 50.56
N VAL A 615 31.36 -2.17 50.90
CA VAL A 615 32.18 -1.10 50.30
C VAL A 615 32.31 -1.26 48.78
N THR A 616 32.44 -2.48 48.28
CA THR A 616 32.52 -2.74 46.84
C THR A 616 31.23 -2.28 46.11
N CYS A 617 30.06 -2.55 46.66
CA CYS A 617 28.79 -2.10 46.15
C CYS A 617 28.59 -0.59 46.25
N LEU A 618 28.97 0.01 47.44
CA LEU A 618 28.94 1.45 47.61
C LEU A 618 29.82 2.17 46.59
N MET A 619 31.01 1.64 46.28
CA MET A 619 31.93 2.22 45.32
C MET A 619 31.30 2.29 43.93
N LYS A 620 30.69 1.19 43.45
CA LYS A 620 30.00 1.15 42.16
C LYS A 620 28.86 2.18 42.06
N ALA A 621 28.04 2.30 43.12
CA ALA A 621 26.96 3.28 43.19
C ALA A 621 27.49 4.73 43.29
N ALA A 622 28.54 4.97 44.06
CA ALA A 622 29.14 6.29 44.25
C ALA A 622 29.81 6.82 42.97
N GLU A 623 30.48 5.95 42.21
CA GLU A 623 31.10 6.28 40.92
C GLU A 623 30.03 6.71 39.88
N GLN A 624 28.81 6.24 39.98
CA GLN A 624 27.68 6.65 39.16
C GLN A 624 27.01 7.95 39.67
N GLY A 625 27.55 8.58 40.70
CA GLY A 625 27.03 9.84 41.24
C GLY A 625 25.90 9.68 42.26
N PHE A 626 25.61 8.47 42.75
CA PHE A 626 24.56 8.26 43.74
C PHE A 626 25.01 8.86 45.11
N THR A 627 24.45 10.01 45.46
CA THR A 627 24.93 10.84 46.56
C THR A 627 24.92 10.14 47.91
N ARG A 628 23.90 9.31 48.21
CA ARG A 628 23.84 8.51 49.44
C ARG A 628 25.00 7.52 49.52
N ALA A 629 25.33 6.86 48.42
CA ALA A 629 26.48 5.94 48.38
C ALA A 629 27.80 6.69 48.55
N GLN A 630 27.93 7.89 47.98
CA GLN A 630 29.12 8.73 48.14
C GLN A 630 29.33 9.12 49.60
N VAL A 631 28.26 9.50 50.34
CA VAL A 631 28.32 9.81 51.76
C VAL A 631 28.74 8.59 52.56
N ASN A 632 28.08 7.43 52.34
CA ASN A 632 28.39 6.20 53.07
C ASN A 632 29.83 5.71 52.79
N LEU A 633 30.27 5.83 51.52
CA LEU A 633 31.63 5.46 51.13
C LEU A 633 32.68 6.41 51.80
N GLY A 634 32.38 7.72 51.87
CA GLY A 634 33.17 8.67 52.61
C GLY A 634 33.32 8.27 54.09
N TYR A 635 32.19 7.87 54.70
CA TYR A 635 32.19 7.37 56.10
C TYR A 635 33.01 6.09 56.26
N CYS A 636 32.90 5.13 55.33
CA CYS A 636 33.71 3.91 55.34
C CYS A 636 35.22 4.22 55.29
N TYR A 637 35.64 5.18 54.46
CA TYR A 637 37.05 5.62 54.43
C TYR A 637 37.47 6.40 55.68
N GLU A 638 36.60 7.21 56.31
CA GLU A 638 36.87 7.93 57.51
C GLU A 638 37.09 6.98 58.69
N MET A 639 36.24 5.96 58.82
CA MET A 639 36.30 5.03 59.95
C MET A 639 37.22 3.84 59.71
N GLY A 640 37.54 3.52 58.47
CA GLY A 640 38.24 2.30 58.07
C GLY A 640 37.32 1.06 58.07
N ASP A 641 36.05 1.25 57.84
CA ASP A 641 35.04 0.18 57.87
C ASP A 641 34.93 -0.54 56.49
N GLY A 642 35.42 -1.78 56.45
CA GLY A 642 35.49 -2.59 55.24
C GLY A 642 36.57 -2.17 54.24
N VAL A 643 37.29 -1.10 54.50
CA VAL A 643 38.34 -0.54 53.65
C VAL A 643 39.43 0.11 54.59
N ALA A 644 40.69 0.20 54.13
CA ALA A 644 41.71 0.89 54.88
C ALA A 644 41.34 2.36 55.11
N LYS A 645 41.50 2.83 56.35
CA LYS A 645 41.21 4.22 56.69
C LYS A 645 42.02 5.19 55.85
N ASN A 646 41.34 6.15 55.25
CA ASN A 646 41.95 7.15 54.37
C ASN A 646 41.12 8.44 54.38
N LEU A 647 41.59 9.44 55.07
CA LEU A 647 40.91 10.72 55.29
C LEU A 647 40.84 11.56 53.97
N ASP A 648 41.83 11.45 53.10
CA ASP A 648 41.84 12.14 51.82
C ASP A 648 40.73 11.64 50.95
N LYS A 649 40.56 10.30 50.79
CA LYS A 649 39.46 9.71 50.07
C LYS A 649 38.11 10.00 50.73
N ALA A 650 38.03 10.02 52.05
CA ALA A 650 36.79 10.41 52.74
C ALA A 650 36.39 11.84 52.38
N ALA A 651 37.34 12.79 52.44
CA ALA A 651 37.09 14.18 52.03
C ALA A 651 36.69 14.30 50.52
N GLU A 652 37.34 13.53 49.66
CA GLU A 652 37.02 13.52 48.25
C GLU A 652 35.56 13.09 47.97
N TRP A 653 35.11 12.00 48.60
CA TRP A 653 33.75 11.50 48.43
C TRP A 653 32.71 12.43 49.06
N TYR A 654 32.95 12.98 50.23
CA TYR A 654 32.08 13.98 50.84
C TYR A 654 31.98 15.24 49.98
N ASN A 655 33.09 15.70 49.40
CA ASN A 655 33.09 16.86 48.50
C ASN A 655 32.29 16.61 47.22
N LYS A 656 32.44 15.43 46.61
CA LYS A 656 31.62 15.04 45.46
C LYS A 656 30.11 15.10 45.76
N ALA A 657 29.70 14.53 46.90
CA ALA A 657 28.30 14.55 47.32
C ALA A 657 27.81 15.96 47.68
N ALA A 658 28.65 16.78 48.34
CA ALA A 658 28.33 18.16 48.68
C ALA A 658 28.15 19.05 47.45
N ASN A 659 28.97 18.87 46.40
CA ASN A 659 28.84 19.56 45.12
C ASN A 659 27.55 19.19 44.34
N LEU A 660 26.99 18.03 44.65
CA LEU A 660 25.67 17.61 44.14
C LEU A 660 24.51 18.10 45.06
N GLY A 661 24.78 19.01 45.98
CA GLY A 661 23.78 19.63 46.86
C GLY A 661 23.42 18.83 48.10
N ASN A 662 24.16 17.78 48.46
CA ASN A 662 23.87 17.01 49.66
C ASN A 662 24.36 17.77 50.91
N GLY A 663 23.43 18.26 51.76
CA GLY A 663 23.71 19.03 52.96
C GLY A 663 24.45 18.24 54.05
N GLU A 664 24.15 16.95 54.19
CA GLU A 664 24.83 16.05 55.17
C GLU A 664 26.30 15.86 54.79
N ALA A 665 26.58 15.65 53.48
CA ALA A 665 27.94 15.54 52.97
C ALA A 665 28.77 16.82 53.26
N LYS A 666 28.15 17.99 53.05
CA LYS A 666 28.79 19.28 53.37
C LYS A 666 29.12 19.43 54.84
N TYR A 667 28.20 19.03 55.71
CA TYR A 667 28.43 19.02 57.18
C TYR A 667 29.57 18.06 57.58
N LEU A 668 29.54 16.84 57.04
CA LEU A 668 30.59 15.83 57.37
C LEU A 668 31.93 16.24 56.80
N LEU A 669 32.02 16.85 55.63
CA LEU A 669 33.28 17.39 55.10
C LEU A 669 33.86 18.48 55.99
N ASN A 670 33.04 19.47 56.41
CA ASN A 670 33.51 20.54 57.31
C ASN A 670 33.99 19.98 58.64
N LYS A 671 33.27 19.06 59.27
CA LYS A 671 33.63 18.39 60.47
C LYS A 671 34.95 17.59 60.38
N LEU A 672 35.17 16.94 59.24
CA LEU A 672 36.43 16.22 58.96
C LEU A 672 37.60 17.18 58.85
N LEU A 673 37.42 18.31 58.14
CA LEU A 673 38.45 19.35 57.96
C LEU A 673 38.79 20.09 59.27
N GLU A 674 37.79 20.32 60.14
CA GLU A 674 37.99 20.90 61.47
C GLU A 674 38.86 19.99 62.41
N LYS A 675 38.57 18.67 62.31
CA LYS A 675 39.34 17.69 63.17
C LYS A 675 40.73 17.36 62.60
N HIS A 676 40.90 17.52 61.31
CA HIS A 676 42.14 17.21 60.61
C HIS A 676 42.44 18.36 59.61
N PRO A 677 43.15 19.44 60.14
CA PRO A 677 43.44 20.61 59.29
C PRO A 677 44.13 20.26 57.96
N ALA A 678 43.88 21.03 56.91
CA ALA A 678 44.24 20.78 55.56
C ALA A 678 45.71 20.47 55.23
N SER A 679 46.66 20.79 56.17
CA SER A 679 48.06 20.36 56.11
C SER A 679 48.29 18.85 56.12
N LYS A 680 47.23 18.05 56.42
CA LYS A 680 47.24 16.57 56.41
C LYS A 680 46.35 15.94 55.35
N ILE A 681 45.56 16.74 54.60
CA ILE A 681 44.63 16.27 53.53
C ILE A 681 45.07 16.92 52.23
N GLN A 682 45.91 16.23 51.46
CA GLN A 682 46.56 16.78 50.26
C GLN A 682 45.67 17.03 49.07
N SER A 683 44.41 16.59 49.08
CA SER A 683 43.54 16.54 47.85
C SER A 683 42.48 17.65 47.70
N VAL A 684 42.20 18.45 48.74
CA VAL A 684 41.09 19.40 48.75
C VAL A 684 41.48 20.81 48.25
N GLU A 685 42.72 21.23 48.41
CA GLU A 685 43.15 22.60 48.03
C GLU A 685 43.33 22.84 46.53
N LYS A 686 43.51 21.81 45.68
CA LYS A 686 43.76 21.99 44.27
C LYS A 686 42.49 22.13 43.39
N LYS A 687 41.30 21.95 43.95
CA LYS A 687 40.03 21.98 43.16
C LYS A 687 38.98 23.01 43.64
N CYS A 688 39.26 23.78 44.69
CA CYS A 688 38.31 24.77 45.22
C CYS A 688 38.56 26.21 44.73
N ASN A 689 39.46 26.45 43.83
CA ASN A 689 39.68 27.77 43.22
C ASN A 689 39.60 27.61 41.67
N PRO A 690 38.47 27.83 41.00
CA PRO A 690 38.48 28.13 39.59
C PRO A 690 38.74 29.63 39.41
N ASN A 691 39.95 30.03 39.00
CA ASN A 691 40.11 31.25 38.21
C ASN A 691 39.72 30.99 36.79
#